data_5686bd202a8c1d0a46926ba4bd4367a8
#
_entry.id   5686bd202a8c1d0a46926ba4bd4367a8
#
_cell.length_a   1.000
_cell.length_b   1.000
_cell.length_c   1.000
_cell.angle_alpha   90.00
_cell.angle_beta   90.00
_cell.angle_gamma   90.00
#
_symmetry.space_group_name_H-M   'P 1'
#
loop_
_entity.id
_entity.type
_entity.pdbx_description
1 polymer ?
#
loop_
_entity_poly.entity_id
_entity_poly.type
_entity_poly.pdbx_seq_one_letter_code
_entity_poly.pdbx_strand_id
1 'polypeptide(L)'
;MGFFSKLLSVGESKPLKNYQRRVAEVNAFEPAMQARSDEELAHLTVEFRERLANGEDLDDLLPEAFAAVREASVRTIGLRHFDVQLIGAMALNDGKIAEMRTGEGKTLVSTLAGYLNALPGNNVHIVTVNDYLAARDSQWMGRIYRFLGMNVGLIQNGMGPEQKIPAYQADVTYGTNSEFGFDYLRDNMVARASRRVQRGHSFAIVDEVDSILIDEARTPLIISGAGSQAADTYKRFAAVMPSLKRDVDFEMDEAKRTIYTTEAGLEKVEFQLGIEDIFSDPTGQLPNHLQQALKAQFLFHRDVDYVVVNGEVKIVDEFTGRIMEGRRYSEGLHQALEAKEHVLVRQENQTLATITLQNYFRLYDKLSGMTGTAMTEDSEFRQIYNLPVMSIPPNREVQRVDEDDLIYRTVDAKFNAVADDIAERHAAGQPCLVGTVSIESSERLSRLLSKRGIKHEVLNAKNHEREAAIVAQAGRTGAVTIATNMAGRGTDILLGGNPEAMAQAMLLERFGEDEEPTPAQVKQAEVEAEAITNRESKEVLAAGGLCVIGTERHESRRIDNQLRGRAGRQGDPGATQFYLSLEDDLMRLFGGSRMDSIGRMMEKTDMPDDMPIKASMVSKAIETAQRQVEASNFAARKHVLEYDDVMNLQRKAVYAERNAILDGKDLTNRMPEIIEDIVESHVLEWCPAKQASDDWDLDSLNKWAIQMTGNEDFTVDSIEHDDDVNALIDGLVEYFQGLFDAKAKEIGAPFSDIESQVMLRFIDTRWMAHLQEMDYLKASIGLRAYGQRDPLTEYRDEAHCAFAALTSSIYEDYLRFLLRAPIVVQVAPQEETSPLDGKVSYSNPEQTLNEGSGVRRGAPQGGPNPAPATPKPESHKPQTYEKDKNDPYANVGRNDPCPCGSGEKYKKCHGANH
;
A
#
# COMPACT_ATOMS: atom_id res chain seq x y z
N MET A 1 14.69 -14.32 -34.99
CA MET A 1 13.98 -13.03 -34.74
C MET A 1 13.12 -12.71 -35.97
N GLY A 2 11.79 -12.69 -35.77
CA GLY A 2 10.85 -12.50 -36.85
C GLY A 2 10.81 -11.06 -37.40
N PHE A 3 10.39 -10.91 -38.63
CA PHE A 3 10.29 -9.65 -39.35
C PHE A 3 9.46 -8.58 -38.58
N PHE A 4 8.50 -9.00 -37.79
CA PHE A 4 7.70 -8.11 -36.93
C PHE A 4 8.47 -7.50 -35.73
N SER A 5 9.47 -8.19 -35.17
CA SER A 5 10.29 -7.64 -34.08
C SER A 5 11.23 -6.54 -34.60
N LYS A 6 11.68 -6.65 -35.85
CA LYS A 6 12.47 -5.58 -36.53
C LYS A 6 11.64 -4.34 -36.87
N LEU A 7 10.32 -4.48 -37.10
CA LEU A 7 9.45 -3.34 -37.41
C LEU A 7 9.11 -2.54 -36.12
N LEU A 8 8.95 -3.21 -34.97
CA LEU A 8 8.74 -2.57 -33.66
C LEU A 8 10.00 -1.84 -33.16
N SER A 9 11.19 -2.39 -33.44
CA SER A 9 12.46 -1.76 -33.06
C SER A 9 12.84 -0.50 -33.88
N VAL A 10 12.17 -0.24 -35.02
CA VAL A 10 12.41 0.97 -35.85
C VAL A 10 11.93 2.24 -35.12
N GLY A 11 10.88 2.16 -34.27
CA GLY A 11 10.41 3.28 -33.45
C GLY A 11 11.34 3.62 -32.27
N GLU A 12 11.97 2.62 -31.66
CA GLU A 12 12.87 2.75 -30.52
C GLU A 12 14.30 3.19 -30.91
N SER A 13 14.68 2.97 -32.15
CA SER A 13 16.04 3.30 -32.63
C SER A 13 16.34 4.81 -32.67
N LYS A 14 15.32 5.65 -32.79
CA LYS A 14 15.51 7.12 -32.93
C LYS A 14 15.74 7.77 -31.56
N PRO A 15 14.96 7.52 -30.50
CA PRO A 15 15.26 7.99 -29.15
C PRO A 15 16.62 7.50 -28.64
N LEU A 16 16.92 6.21 -28.83
CA LEU A 16 18.17 5.60 -28.39
C LEU A 16 19.39 6.28 -29.05
N LYS A 17 19.34 6.56 -30.36
CA LYS A 17 20.41 7.30 -31.07
C LYS A 17 20.58 8.72 -30.54
N ASN A 18 19.51 9.39 -30.15
CA ASN A 18 19.59 10.71 -29.53
C ASN A 18 20.32 10.65 -28.20
N TYR A 19 19.95 9.69 -27.34
CA TYR A 19 20.64 9.49 -26.07
C TYR A 19 22.12 9.13 -26.25
N GLN A 20 22.45 8.26 -27.20
CA GLN A 20 23.83 7.93 -27.51
C GLN A 20 24.67 9.17 -27.93
N ARG A 21 24.07 10.14 -28.64
CA ARG A 21 24.73 11.41 -28.95
C ARG A 21 24.97 12.22 -27.68
N ARG A 22 23.96 12.33 -26.80
CA ARG A 22 24.11 13.04 -25.51
C ARG A 22 25.12 12.37 -24.60
N VAL A 23 25.23 11.05 -24.62
CA VAL A 23 26.30 10.33 -23.91
C VAL A 23 27.69 10.77 -24.35
N ALA A 24 27.88 11.00 -25.66
CA ALA A 24 29.16 11.53 -26.17
C ALA A 24 29.44 12.96 -25.66
N GLU A 25 28.40 13.80 -25.49
CA GLU A 25 28.51 15.12 -24.87
C GLU A 25 28.92 15.02 -23.40
N VAL A 26 28.30 14.12 -22.61
CA VAL A 26 28.68 13.83 -21.20
C VAL A 26 30.14 13.37 -21.11
N ASN A 27 30.55 12.44 -22.00
CA ASN A 27 31.92 11.92 -22.03
C ASN A 27 32.96 13.03 -22.36
N ALA A 28 32.57 14.05 -23.14
CA ALA A 28 33.42 15.19 -23.46
C ALA A 28 33.71 16.08 -22.25
N PHE A 29 32.82 16.16 -21.27
CA PHE A 29 33.00 16.90 -20.02
C PHE A 29 33.86 16.12 -18.99
N GLU A 30 33.97 14.79 -19.09
CA GLU A 30 34.63 13.96 -18.07
C GLU A 30 36.07 14.40 -17.73
N PRO A 31 36.95 14.73 -18.70
CA PRO A 31 38.29 15.19 -18.38
C PRO A 31 38.34 16.52 -17.60
N ALA A 32 37.36 17.40 -17.89
CA ALA A 32 37.27 18.66 -17.18
C ALA A 32 36.79 18.46 -15.72
N MET A 33 35.89 17.51 -15.47
CA MET A 33 35.44 17.16 -14.11
C MET A 33 36.57 16.48 -13.31
N GLN A 34 37.32 15.59 -13.92
CA GLN A 34 38.49 14.93 -13.29
C GLN A 34 39.60 15.92 -12.87
N ALA A 35 39.74 17.04 -13.60
CA ALA A 35 40.76 18.05 -13.30
C ALA A 35 40.36 18.98 -12.14
N ARG A 36 39.08 19.03 -11.73
CA ARG A 36 38.59 19.87 -10.64
C ARG A 36 38.94 19.30 -9.27
N SER A 37 39.17 20.17 -8.28
CA SER A 37 39.27 19.77 -6.88
C SER A 37 37.89 19.33 -6.32
N ASP A 38 37.88 18.74 -5.14
CA ASP A 38 36.63 18.32 -4.47
C ASP A 38 35.70 19.51 -4.16
N GLU A 39 36.31 20.65 -3.73
CA GLU A 39 35.62 21.89 -3.46
C GLU A 39 35.02 22.51 -4.74
N GLU A 40 35.77 22.50 -5.82
CA GLU A 40 35.32 23.01 -7.13
C GLU A 40 34.17 22.13 -7.70
N LEU A 41 34.24 20.83 -7.49
CA LEU A 41 33.21 19.90 -7.94
C LEU A 41 31.91 20.09 -7.12
N ALA A 42 32.02 20.25 -5.80
CA ALA A 42 30.91 20.55 -4.93
C ALA A 42 30.26 21.91 -5.25
N HIS A 43 31.06 22.90 -5.65
CA HIS A 43 30.58 24.25 -6.00
C HIS A 43 29.75 24.27 -7.29
N LEU A 44 29.88 23.27 -8.16
CA LEU A 44 29.08 23.18 -9.41
C LEU A 44 27.58 23.22 -9.14
N THR A 45 27.10 22.64 -8.05
CA THR A 45 25.69 22.72 -7.69
C THR A 45 25.20 24.15 -7.53
N VAL A 46 26.02 25.04 -6.96
CA VAL A 46 25.70 26.47 -6.83
C VAL A 46 25.71 27.13 -8.20
N GLU A 47 26.72 26.86 -9.04
CA GLU A 47 26.80 27.41 -10.41
C GLU A 47 25.60 26.98 -11.26
N PHE A 48 25.19 25.72 -11.19
CA PHE A 48 24.04 25.20 -11.95
C PHE A 48 22.72 25.85 -11.47
N ARG A 49 22.55 26.04 -10.17
CA ARG A 49 21.38 26.74 -9.62
C ARG A 49 21.34 28.20 -10.07
N GLU A 50 22.47 28.88 -10.11
CA GLU A 50 22.56 30.25 -10.62
C GLU A 50 22.26 30.33 -12.13
N ARG A 51 22.75 29.38 -12.92
CA ARG A 51 22.49 29.30 -14.38
C ARG A 51 20.99 29.07 -14.64
N LEU A 52 20.32 28.17 -13.86
CA LEU A 52 18.88 27.96 -13.92
C LEU A 52 18.09 29.22 -13.54
N ALA A 53 18.52 29.92 -12.48
CA ALA A 53 17.90 31.19 -12.06
C ALA A 53 18.04 32.29 -13.13
N ASN A 54 19.09 32.22 -13.95
CA ASN A 54 19.33 33.11 -15.09
C ASN A 54 18.61 32.68 -16.38
N GLY A 55 17.81 31.59 -16.35
CA GLY A 55 16.93 31.16 -17.43
C GLY A 55 17.52 30.10 -18.38
N GLU A 56 18.60 29.41 -18.00
CA GLU A 56 19.09 28.24 -18.73
C GLU A 56 18.18 27.02 -18.46
N ASP A 57 17.94 26.22 -19.48
CA ASP A 57 17.09 25.04 -19.36
C ASP A 57 17.81 23.87 -18.68
N LEU A 58 17.06 23.05 -17.93
CA LEU A 58 17.57 21.85 -17.25
C LEU A 58 18.22 20.87 -18.24
N ASP A 59 17.66 20.78 -19.44
CA ASP A 59 18.16 19.92 -20.51
C ASP A 59 19.50 20.37 -21.06
N ASP A 60 19.82 21.67 -21.05
CA ASP A 60 21.12 22.18 -21.46
C ASP A 60 22.22 21.86 -20.43
N LEU A 61 21.86 21.85 -19.14
CA LEU A 61 22.75 21.47 -18.04
C LEU A 61 23.02 19.96 -17.95
N LEU A 62 22.14 19.11 -18.52
CA LEU A 62 22.21 17.66 -18.34
C LEU A 62 23.59 17.06 -18.64
N PRO A 63 24.29 17.36 -19.75
CA PRO A 63 25.58 16.73 -20.01
C PRO A 63 26.65 17.06 -18.97
N GLU A 64 26.70 18.30 -18.54
CA GLU A 64 27.69 18.76 -17.55
C GLU A 64 27.34 18.24 -16.15
N ALA A 65 26.07 18.30 -15.76
CA ALA A 65 25.58 17.77 -14.47
C ALA A 65 25.81 16.27 -14.36
N PHE A 66 25.53 15.49 -15.41
CA PHE A 66 25.76 14.04 -15.41
C PHE A 66 27.26 13.72 -15.33
N ALA A 67 28.13 14.50 -15.96
CA ALA A 67 29.58 14.33 -15.85
C ALA A 67 30.08 14.62 -14.42
N ALA A 68 29.51 15.65 -13.75
CA ALA A 68 29.82 15.98 -12.37
C ALA A 68 29.40 14.84 -11.40
N VAL A 69 28.18 14.32 -11.55
CA VAL A 69 27.69 13.18 -10.73
C VAL A 69 28.54 11.93 -10.96
N ARG A 70 28.93 11.65 -12.21
CA ARG A 70 29.79 10.52 -12.55
C ARG A 70 31.15 10.60 -11.83
N GLU A 71 31.80 11.76 -11.85
CA GLU A 71 33.08 11.96 -11.16
C GLU A 71 32.92 11.92 -9.63
N ALA A 72 31.86 12.55 -9.08
CA ALA A 72 31.52 12.46 -7.66
C ALA A 72 31.32 11.01 -7.21
N SER A 73 30.66 10.19 -8.02
CA SER A 73 30.46 8.76 -7.77
C SER A 73 31.80 7.99 -7.68
N VAL A 74 32.74 8.28 -8.60
CA VAL A 74 34.08 7.67 -8.55
C VAL A 74 34.79 8.04 -7.26
N ARG A 75 34.78 9.32 -6.86
CA ARG A 75 35.49 9.79 -5.67
C ARG A 75 34.90 9.31 -4.35
N THR A 76 33.56 9.15 -4.29
CA THR A 76 32.89 8.84 -3.03
C THR A 76 32.62 7.37 -2.78
N ILE A 77 32.31 6.61 -3.83
CA ILE A 77 31.93 5.18 -3.74
C ILE A 77 32.73 4.29 -4.69
N GLY A 78 33.70 4.83 -5.45
CA GLY A 78 34.55 4.05 -6.35
C GLY A 78 33.89 3.52 -7.62
N LEU A 79 32.65 3.95 -7.94
CA LEU A 79 31.88 3.44 -9.07
C LEU A 79 31.71 4.51 -10.15
N ARG A 80 32.19 4.17 -11.37
CA ARG A 80 31.95 5.01 -12.55
C ARG A 80 30.72 4.52 -13.30
N HIS A 81 29.77 5.42 -13.58
CA HIS A 81 28.59 5.10 -14.40
C HIS A 81 29.02 4.65 -15.81
N PHE A 82 28.43 3.54 -16.26
CA PHE A 82 28.58 3.08 -17.65
C PHE A 82 27.76 3.94 -18.62
N ASP A 83 28.13 3.95 -19.89
CA ASP A 83 27.39 4.72 -20.90
C ASP A 83 25.93 4.30 -21.04
N VAL A 84 25.62 3.01 -20.86
CA VAL A 84 24.25 2.51 -20.85
C VAL A 84 23.45 3.00 -19.63
N GLN A 85 24.13 3.24 -18.50
CA GLN A 85 23.50 3.82 -17.30
C GLN A 85 23.17 5.31 -17.49
N LEU A 86 23.99 6.06 -18.25
CA LEU A 86 23.65 7.42 -18.64
C LEU A 86 22.38 7.44 -19.52
N ILE A 87 22.24 6.49 -20.45
CA ILE A 87 21.04 6.34 -21.28
C ILE A 87 19.82 6.06 -20.39
N GLY A 88 19.95 5.17 -19.41
CA GLY A 88 18.90 4.88 -18.44
C GLY A 88 18.48 6.12 -17.66
N ALA A 89 19.45 6.91 -17.17
CA ALA A 89 19.19 8.15 -16.44
C ALA A 89 18.50 9.23 -17.32
N MET A 90 18.86 9.33 -18.59
CA MET A 90 18.18 10.21 -19.54
C MET A 90 16.73 9.78 -19.77
N ALA A 91 16.46 8.46 -19.82
CA ALA A 91 15.10 7.95 -19.92
C ALA A 91 14.28 8.29 -18.67
N LEU A 92 14.88 8.19 -17.46
CA LEU A 92 14.25 8.64 -16.21
C LEU A 92 13.95 10.14 -16.23
N ASN A 93 14.93 10.95 -16.69
CA ASN A 93 14.73 12.39 -16.79
C ASN A 93 13.60 12.77 -17.76
N ASP A 94 13.40 11.99 -18.81
CA ASP A 94 12.30 12.19 -19.78
C ASP A 94 10.93 11.68 -19.27
N GLY A 95 10.79 11.26 -18.02
CA GLY A 95 9.53 10.72 -17.50
C GLY A 95 9.15 9.36 -18.09
N LYS A 96 10.13 8.46 -18.25
CA LYS A 96 9.95 7.11 -18.81
C LYS A 96 10.33 6.04 -17.79
N ILE A 97 9.92 4.81 -18.06
CA ILE A 97 10.44 3.64 -17.34
C ILE A 97 11.70 3.15 -18.08
N ALA A 98 12.82 3.18 -17.37
CA ALA A 98 14.07 2.57 -17.84
C ALA A 98 14.04 1.07 -17.51
N GLU A 99 13.76 0.24 -18.53
CA GLU A 99 13.89 -1.20 -18.36
C GLU A 99 15.35 -1.60 -18.49
N MET A 100 16.00 -1.80 -17.36
CA MET A 100 17.38 -2.23 -17.24
C MET A 100 17.44 -3.58 -16.55
N ARG A 101 18.18 -4.53 -17.11
CA ARG A 101 18.27 -5.88 -16.52
C ARG A 101 18.73 -5.83 -15.06
N THR A 102 18.33 -6.84 -14.30
CA THR A 102 18.80 -6.98 -12.91
C THR A 102 20.32 -7.09 -12.89
N GLY A 103 20.98 -6.38 -11.95
CA GLY A 103 22.45 -6.30 -11.88
C GLY A 103 23.10 -5.23 -12.75
N GLU A 104 22.35 -4.43 -13.51
CA GLU A 104 22.88 -3.31 -14.31
C GLU A 104 23.08 -2.01 -13.49
N GLY A 105 22.92 -2.04 -12.18
CA GLY A 105 23.19 -0.90 -11.29
C GLY A 105 22.12 0.19 -11.35
N LYS A 106 20.85 -0.16 -11.40
CA LYS A 106 19.72 0.79 -11.42
C LYS A 106 19.76 1.81 -10.30
N THR A 107 20.10 1.39 -9.07
CA THR A 107 20.23 2.29 -7.91
C THR A 107 21.23 3.43 -8.17
N LEU A 108 22.32 3.14 -8.85
CA LEU A 108 23.33 4.15 -9.24
C LEU A 108 22.80 5.09 -10.33
N VAL A 109 21.98 4.57 -11.27
CA VAL A 109 21.37 5.34 -12.36
C VAL A 109 20.45 6.43 -11.83
N SER A 110 19.70 6.15 -10.77
CA SER A 110 18.77 7.13 -10.17
C SER A 110 19.47 8.40 -9.66
N THR A 111 20.77 8.31 -9.30
CA THR A 111 21.52 9.46 -8.79
C THR A 111 21.70 10.58 -9.81
N LEU A 112 21.83 10.24 -11.07
CA LEU A 112 22.00 11.20 -12.18
C LEU A 112 20.71 12.01 -12.39
N ALA A 113 19.60 11.33 -12.61
CA ALA A 113 18.29 11.98 -12.81
C ALA A 113 17.81 12.68 -11.53
N GLY A 114 18.06 12.09 -10.36
CA GLY A 114 17.73 12.68 -9.06
C GLY A 114 18.48 13.99 -8.82
N TYR A 115 19.78 14.02 -9.07
CA TYR A 115 20.60 15.22 -8.94
C TYR A 115 20.11 16.35 -9.86
N LEU A 116 19.97 16.07 -11.15
CA LEU A 116 19.54 17.06 -12.13
C LEU A 116 18.21 17.70 -11.76
N ASN A 117 17.21 16.89 -11.41
CA ASN A 117 15.85 17.37 -11.10
C ASN A 117 15.74 18.02 -9.70
N ALA A 118 16.73 17.84 -8.83
CA ALA A 118 16.79 18.51 -7.53
C ALA A 118 17.44 19.92 -7.63
N LEU A 119 18.14 20.24 -8.73
CA LEU A 119 18.79 21.54 -8.92
C LEU A 119 17.84 22.74 -8.78
N PRO A 120 16.60 22.71 -9.33
CA PRO A 120 15.66 23.82 -9.17
C PRO A 120 15.20 24.09 -7.72
N GLY A 121 15.60 23.28 -6.75
CA GLY A 121 15.16 23.37 -5.35
C GLY A 121 13.89 22.59 -5.05
N ASN A 122 13.38 21.84 -6.01
CA ASN A 122 12.27 20.91 -5.83
C ASN A 122 12.74 19.66 -5.10
N ASN A 123 11.87 19.11 -4.24
CA ASN A 123 12.15 17.82 -3.60
C ASN A 123 11.95 16.67 -4.60
N VAL A 124 12.96 15.83 -4.74
CA VAL A 124 12.90 14.61 -5.56
C VAL A 124 12.67 13.41 -4.64
N HIS A 125 11.62 12.66 -4.89
CA HIS A 125 11.31 11.44 -4.14
C HIS A 125 11.87 10.21 -4.85
N ILE A 126 12.72 9.45 -4.16
CA ILE A 126 13.18 8.13 -4.64
C ILE A 126 12.43 7.07 -3.84
N VAL A 127 11.53 6.38 -4.54
CA VAL A 127 10.57 5.46 -3.95
C VAL A 127 11.09 4.04 -4.05
N THR A 128 11.14 3.32 -2.92
CA THR A 128 11.59 1.94 -2.83
C THR A 128 10.47 1.04 -2.28
N VAL A 129 10.63 -0.27 -2.41
CA VAL A 129 9.62 -1.25 -1.97
C VAL A 129 9.61 -1.52 -0.45
N ASN A 130 10.69 -1.20 0.28
CA ASN A 130 10.75 -1.41 1.73
C ASN A 130 11.73 -0.47 2.42
N ASP A 131 11.59 -0.34 3.75
CA ASP A 131 12.40 0.54 4.61
C ASP A 131 13.89 0.18 4.61
N TYR A 132 14.23 -1.11 4.47
CA TYR A 132 15.63 -1.55 4.42
C TYR A 132 16.34 -1.00 3.18
N LEU A 133 15.73 -1.11 2.01
CA LEU A 133 16.29 -0.56 0.77
C LEU A 133 16.33 0.97 0.81
N ALA A 134 15.29 1.63 1.34
CA ALA A 134 15.29 3.08 1.49
C ALA A 134 16.46 3.56 2.35
N ALA A 135 16.71 2.90 3.50
CA ALA A 135 17.82 3.24 4.39
C ALA A 135 19.19 2.95 3.75
N ARG A 136 19.36 1.75 3.17
CA ARG A 136 20.62 1.37 2.50
C ARG A 136 20.97 2.35 1.37
N ASP A 137 20.01 2.62 0.49
CA ASP A 137 20.26 3.41 -0.71
C ASP A 137 20.43 4.89 -0.39
N SER A 138 19.71 5.44 0.59
CA SER A 138 19.92 6.81 1.08
C SER A 138 21.29 7.01 1.72
N GLN A 139 21.83 5.99 2.39
CA GLN A 139 23.17 6.05 2.99
C GLN A 139 24.24 5.90 1.92
N TRP A 140 24.11 4.94 1.02
CA TRP A 140 25.11 4.62 0.01
C TRP A 140 25.14 5.66 -1.10
N MET A 141 24.04 5.89 -1.79
CA MET A 141 23.95 6.89 -2.86
C MET A 141 23.96 8.33 -2.31
N GLY A 142 23.50 8.53 -1.09
CA GLY A 142 23.56 9.81 -0.39
C GLY A 142 24.96 10.39 -0.26
N ARG A 143 26.01 9.58 -0.33
CA ARG A 143 27.41 10.05 -0.34
C ARG A 143 27.69 10.93 -1.58
N ILE A 144 27.14 10.54 -2.74
CA ILE A 144 27.29 11.29 -4.01
C ILE A 144 26.60 12.66 -3.90
N TYR A 145 25.34 12.67 -3.46
CA TYR A 145 24.57 13.91 -3.31
C TYR A 145 25.20 14.88 -2.32
N ARG A 146 25.61 14.38 -1.13
CA ARG A 146 26.24 15.21 -0.09
C ARG A 146 27.59 15.75 -0.55
N PHE A 147 28.37 14.96 -1.29
CA PHE A 147 29.64 15.43 -1.87
C PHE A 147 29.41 16.61 -2.84
N LEU A 148 28.33 16.59 -3.60
CA LEU A 148 27.92 17.66 -4.49
C LEU A 148 27.15 18.81 -3.78
N GLY A 149 27.07 18.80 -2.45
CA GLY A 149 26.44 19.88 -1.67
C GLY A 149 24.92 19.81 -1.57
N MET A 150 24.30 18.65 -1.88
CA MET A 150 22.86 18.44 -1.72
C MET A 150 22.52 17.71 -0.41
N ASN A 151 21.36 17.98 0.14
CA ASN A 151 20.83 17.29 1.32
C ASN A 151 20.02 16.06 0.91
N VAL A 152 20.12 15.01 1.74
CA VAL A 152 19.40 13.74 1.55
C VAL A 152 18.59 13.41 2.79
N GLY A 153 17.28 13.25 2.62
CA GLY A 153 16.33 12.80 3.61
C GLY A 153 15.99 11.32 3.50
N LEU A 154 15.55 10.74 4.59
CA LEU A 154 15.06 9.36 4.67
C LEU A 154 13.76 9.35 5.46
N ILE A 155 12.73 8.71 4.89
CA ILE A 155 11.45 8.47 5.51
C ILE A 155 11.27 6.98 5.76
N GLN A 156 10.96 6.62 6.99
CA GLN A 156 10.73 5.24 7.41
C GLN A 156 9.47 5.15 8.30
N ASN A 157 8.95 3.94 8.41
CA ASN A 157 7.83 3.64 9.28
C ASN A 157 8.17 3.99 10.75
N GLY A 158 7.21 4.58 11.48
CA GLY A 158 7.35 4.96 12.87
C GLY A 158 8.00 6.33 13.13
N MET A 159 8.44 7.05 12.09
CA MET A 159 8.94 8.42 12.23
C MET A 159 7.79 9.40 12.49
N GLY A 160 7.97 10.30 13.46
CA GLY A 160 7.05 11.41 13.74
C GLY A 160 7.25 12.61 12.81
N PRO A 161 6.28 13.58 12.81
CA PRO A 161 6.36 14.76 11.96
C PRO A 161 7.65 15.56 12.14
N GLU A 162 8.15 15.69 13.37
CA GLU A 162 9.39 16.42 13.68
C GLU A 162 10.63 15.85 12.98
N GLN A 163 10.65 14.55 12.74
CA GLN A 163 11.72 13.87 12.02
C GLN A 163 11.50 13.89 10.50
N LYS A 164 10.22 13.85 10.07
CA LYS A 164 9.85 13.83 8.65
C LYS A 164 9.96 15.21 7.98
N ILE A 165 9.60 16.29 8.67
CA ILE A 165 9.70 17.65 8.12
C ILE A 165 11.11 17.95 7.57
N PRO A 166 12.22 17.80 8.33
CA PRO A 166 13.55 18.06 7.78
C PRO A 166 13.94 17.06 6.67
N ALA A 167 13.41 15.82 6.69
CA ALA A 167 13.67 14.85 5.63
C ALA A 167 13.00 15.25 4.31
N TYR A 168 11.77 15.78 4.34
CA TYR A 168 11.11 16.32 3.15
C TYR A 168 11.65 17.70 2.71
N GLN A 169 12.31 18.42 3.59
CA GLN A 169 13.01 19.67 3.22
C GLN A 169 14.32 19.42 2.49
N ALA A 170 14.83 18.20 2.48
CA ALA A 170 16.01 17.82 1.72
C ALA A 170 15.77 17.95 0.20
N ASP A 171 16.87 18.02 -0.56
CA ASP A 171 16.82 18.07 -2.02
C ASP A 171 16.33 16.74 -2.61
N VAL A 172 16.74 15.62 -2.01
CA VAL A 172 16.35 14.25 -2.39
C VAL A 172 15.87 13.51 -1.15
N THR A 173 14.70 12.88 -1.22
CA THR A 173 14.11 12.10 -0.12
C THR A 173 13.86 10.66 -0.55
N TYR A 174 14.43 9.72 0.20
CA TYR A 174 14.20 8.29 0.05
C TYR A 174 13.09 7.83 1.00
N GLY A 175 12.25 6.91 0.55
CA GLY A 175 11.20 6.32 1.36
C GLY A 175 10.46 5.20 0.62
N THR A 176 9.52 4.57 1.32
CA THR A 176 8.64 3.56 0.70
C THR A 176 7.41 4.22 0.08
N ASN A 177 6.84 3.55 -0.93
CA ASN A 177 5.58 3.96 -1.55
C ASN A 177 4.46 4.15 -0.52
N SER A 178 4.38 3.27 0.48
CA SER A 178 3.37 3.33 1.55
C SER A 178 3.56 4.57 2.42
N GLU A 179 4.80 4.87 2.87
CA GLU A 179 5.04 6.02 3.75
C GLU A 179 4.79 7.36 3.04
N PHE A 180 5.22 7.49 1.77
CA PHE A 180 4.90 8.68 0.99
C PHE A 180 3.39 8.87 0.82
N GLY A 181 2.66 7.81 0.52
CA GLY A 181 1.21 7.88 0.37
C GLY A 181 0.46 8.12 1.68
N PHE A 182 0.90 7.51 2.78
CA PHE A 182 0.32 7.79 4.11
C PHE A 182 0.64 9.20 4.59
N ASP A 183 1.82 9.73 4.30
CA ASP A 183 2.15 11.12 4.64
C ASP A 183 1.26 12.11 3.87
N TYR A 184 0.97 11.83 2.59
CA TYR A 184 -0.01 12.61 1.83
C TYR A 184 -1.40 12.59 2.50
N LEU A 185 -1.87 11.42 2.93
CA LEU A 185 -3.16 11.33 3.62
C LEU A 185 -3.13 12.06 4.97
N ARG A 186 -2.05 11.89 5.75
CA ARG A 186 -1.87 12.57 7.05
C ARG A 186 -1.83 14.09 6.91
N ASP A 187 -1.12 14.62 5.91
CA ASP A 187 -1.03 16.05 5.63
C ASP A 187 -2.38 16.70 5.32
N ASN A 188 -3.29 15.91 4.74
CA ASN A 188 -4.66 16.36 4.49
C ASN A 188 -5.63 16.14 5.67
N MET A 189 -5.11 15.75 6.84
CA MET A 189 -5.88 15.55 8.08
C MET A 189 -5.34 16.38 9.25
N VAL A 190 -4.24 17.14 9.06
CA VAL A 190 -3.64 17.98 10.12
C VAL A 190 -4.48 19.21 10.40
N ALA A 191 -4.51 19.64 11.66
CA ALA A 191 -5.23 20.84 12.10
C ALA A 191 -4.44 22.14 11.89
N ARG A 192 -3.13 22.09 11.61
CA ARG A 192 -2.25 23.26 11.40
C ARG A 192 -1.32 23.05 10.21
N ALA A 193 -1.14 24.07 9.39
CA ALA A 193 -0.23 24.05 8.24
C ALA A 193 1.22 23.68 8.63
N SER A 194 1.67 24.10 9.83
CA SER A 194 3.02 23.79 10.33
C SER A 194 3.27 22.31 10.63
N ARG A 195 2.23 21.49 10.69
CA ARG A 195 2.33 20.03 10.88
C ARG A 195 2.36 19.24 9.59
N ARG A 196 2.13 19.89 8.43
CA ARG A 196 2.34 19.23 7.12
C ARG A 196 3.81 18.92 6.93
N VAL A 197 4.09 17.71 6.44
CA VAL A 197 5.46 17.23 6.26
C VAL A 197 5.94 17.34 4.82
N GLN A 198 5.06 17.08 3.82
CA GLN A 198 5.41 17.13 2.40
C GLN A 198 5.42 18.56 1.84
N ARG A 199 6.32 18.81 0.85
CA ARG A 199 6.44 20.11 0.16
C ARG A 199 5.75 20.17 -1.21
N GLY A 200 5.19 19.04 -1.67
CA GLY A 200 4.60 18.88 -2.99
C GLY A 200 5.10 17.63 -3.69
N HIS A 201 4.69 17.45 -4.94
CA HIS A 201 4.92 16.24 -5.72
C HIS A 201 5.57 16.57 -7.06
N SER A 202 6.80 17.13 -7.05
CA SER A 202 7.48 17.57 -8.28
C SER A 202 7.99 16.41 -9.12
N PHE A 203 8.84 15.54 -8.57
CA PHE A 203 9.40 14.41 -9.30
C PHE A 203 9.54 13.16 -8.42
N ALA A 204 9.07 12.02 -8.92
CA ALA A 204 9.32 10.72 -8.32
C ALA A 204 10.07 9.79 -9.26
N ILE A 205 11.08 9.11 -8.73
CA ILE A 205 11.77 7.99 -9.37
C ILE A 205 11.40 6.73 -8.57
N VAL A 206 10.63 5.83 -9.20
CA VAL A 206 10.14 4.60 -8.57
C VAL A 206 11.08 3.46 -8.90
N ASP A 207 11.81 2.93 -7.90
CA ASP A 207 12.61 1.72 -8.06
C ASP A 207 11.72 0.49 -7.98
N GLU A 208 12.03 -0.52 -8.78
CA GLU A 208 11.18 -1.70 -8.95
C GLU A 208 9.72 -1.31 -9.26
N VAL A 209 9.56 -0.41 -10.24
CA VAL A 209 8.29 0.25 -10.61
C VAL A 209 7.16 -0.73 -10.91
N ASP A 210 7.47 -1.90 -11.43
CA ASP A 210 6.52 -2.96 -11.74
C ASP A 210 5.96 -3.63 -10.46
N SER A 211 6.73 -3.69 -9.36
CA SER A 211 6.19 -4.13 -8.07
C SER A 211 5.20 -3.11 -7.53
N ILE A 212 5.63 -1.85 -7.47
CA ILE A 212 4.87 -0.79 -6.81
C ILE A 212 3.62 -0.43 -7.61
N LEU A 213 3.76 -0.20 -8.92
CA LEU A 213 2.66 0.30 -9.74
C LEU A 213 1.75 -0.79 -10.34
N ILE A 214 2.16 -2.06 -10.29
CA ILE A 214 1.36 -3.18 -10.81
C ILE A 214 0.96 -4.14 -9.69
N ASP A 215 1.92 -4.76 -8.99
CA ASP A 215 1.60 -5.80 -8.00
C ASP A 215 0.91 -5.24 -6.76
N GLU A 216 1.45 -4.16 -6.19
CA GLU A 216 0.91 -3.54 -4.99
C GLU A 216 -0.30 -2.63 -5.27
N ALA A 217 -0.48 -2.20 -6.53
CA ALA A 217 -1.55 -1.31 -6.94
C ALA A 217 -2.94 -2.00 -7.06
N ARG A 218 -3.18 -3.08 -6.32
CA ARG A 218 -4.45 -3.81 -6.24
C ARG A 218 -5.39 -3.28 -5.17
N THR A 219 -4.83 -2.75 -4.09
CA THR A 219 -5.57 -2.22 -2.94
C THR A 219 -5.15 -0.79 -2.63
N PRO A 220 -6.07 0.07 -2.18
CA PRO A 220 -5.73 1.43 -1.77
C PRO A 220 -4.96 1.46 -0.45
N LEU A 221 -4.30 2.58 -0.19
CA LEU A 221 -3.82 2.97 1.13
C LEU A 221 -5.01 3.49 1.94
N ILE A 222 -5.21 2.97 3.14
CA ILE A 222 -6.35 3.32 4.00
C ILE A 222 -5.85 3.65 5.39
N ILE A 223 -6.29 4.80 5.92
CA ILE A 223 -6.20 5.16 7.33
C ILE A 223 -7.59 4.93 7.94
N SER A 224 -7.68 4.09 8.95
CA SER A 224 -8.94 3.77 9.64
C SER A 224 -8.85 4.12 11.12
N GLY A 225 -9.94 4.61 11.67
CA GLY A 225 -10.12 4.87 13.10
C GLY A 225 -11.28 4.10 13.69
N ALA A 226 -11.47 4.19 15.01
CA ALA A 226 -12.63 3.60 15.67
C ALA A 226 -13.91 4.33 15.23
N GLY A 227 -14.85 3.60 14.62
CA GLY A 227 -16.12 4.12 14.18
C GLY A 227 -17.15 4.29 15.30
N SER A 228 -18.21 5.03 15.04
CA SER A 228 -19.32 5.22 15.94
C SER A 228 -20.35 4.05 15.87
N GLN A 229 -21.01 3.82 16.93
CA GLN A 229 -22.04 2.88 17.36
C GLN A 229 -23.02 2.28 16.31
N ALA A 230 -22.63 1.25 15.55
CA ALA A 230 -23.59 0.44 14.80
C ALA A 230 -23.98 -0.90 15.51
N ALA A 231 -23.43 -1.18 16.71
CA ALA A 231 -23.61 -2.46 17.39
C ALA A 231 -25.08 -2.84 17.67
N ASP A 232 -25.93 -1.87 17.98
CA ASP A 232 -27.35 -2.12 18.26
C ASP A 232 -28.15 -2.39 16.98
N THR A 233 -27.80 -1.77 15.86
CA THR A 233 -28.42 -2.01 14.55
C THR A 233 -28.15 -3.45 14.09
N TYR A 234 -26.91 -3.93 14.16
CA TYR A 234 -26.58 -5.33 13.85
C TYR A 234 -27.39 -6.32 14.68
N LYS A 235 -27.54 -6.08 15.99
CA LYS A 235 -28.35 -6.94 16.87
C LYS A 235 -29.85 -6.95 16.50
N ARG A 236 -30.41 -5.78 16.14
CA ARG A 236 -31.79 -5.67 15.69
C ARG A 236 -32.04 -6.47 14.41
N PHE A 237 -31.18 -6.31 13.39
CA PHE A 237 -31.26 -7.10 12.17
C PHE A 237 -31.06 -8.61 12.44
N ALA A 238 -30.05 -9.00 13.19
CA ALA A 238 -29.80 -10.40 13.52
C ALA A 238 -30.99 -11.07 14.23
N ALA A 239 -31.74 -10.35 15.06
CA ALA A 239 -32.91 -10.87 15.74
C ALA A 239 -34.11 -11.17 14.81
N VAL A 240 -34.22 -10.44 13.68
CA VAL A 240 -35.28 -10.61 12.68
C VAL A 240 -34.99 -11.77 11.72
N MET A 241 -33.74 -12.00 11.35
CA MET A 241 -33.34 -12.97 10.31
C MET A 241 -33.89 -14.39 10.51
N PRO A 242 -33.88 -14.99 11.72
CA PRO A 242 -34.42 -16.34 11.92
C PRO A 242 -35.92 -16.51 11.60
N SER A 243 -36.67 -15.42 11.50
CA SER A 243 -38.09 -15.44 11.16
C SER A 243 -38.36 -15.56 9.65
N LEU A 244 -37.35 -15.37 8.81
CA LEU A 244 -37.48 -15.37 7.36
C LEU A 244 -37.41 -16.80 6.79
N LYS A 245 -38.21 -17.05 5.73
CA LYS A 245 -38.30 -18.36 5.07
C LYS A 245 -37.75 -18.33 3.67
N ARG A 246 -36.89 -19.30 3.35
CA ARG A 246 -36.35 -19.50 2.01
C ARG A 246 -37.46 -19.69 0.97
N ASP A 247 -37.25 -19.17 -0.23
CA ASP A 247 -38.14 -19.22 -1.41
C ASP A 247 -39.49 -18.51 -1.20
N VAL A 248 -39.68 -17.79 -0.09
CA VAL A 248 -40.84 -16.93 0.23
C VAL A 248 -40.33 -15.50 0.55
N ASP A 249 -39.47 -15.38 1.56
CA ASP A 249 -39.01 -14.09 2.08
C ASP A 249 -37.62 -13.73 1.47
N PHE A 250 -36.87 -14.74 0.99
CA PHE A 250 -35.58 -14.55 0.30
C PHE A 250 -35.25 -15.69 -0.65
N GLU A 251 -34.45 -15.40 -1.68
CA GLU A 251 -33.86 -16.36 -2.63
C GLU A 251 -32.36 -16.49 -2.38
N MET A 252 -31.82 -17.71 -2.49
CA MET A 252 -30.43 -18.00 -2.22
C MET A 252 -29.83 -18.93 -3.28
N ASP A 253 -28.67 -18.54 -3.85
CA ASP A 253 -27.82 -19.38 -4.71
C ASP A 253 -26.54 -19.75 -3.94
N GLU A 254 -26.53 -20.96 -3.39
CA GLU A 254 -25.38 -21.48 -2.61
C GLU A 254 -24.10 -21.59 -3.42
N ALA A 255 -24.22 -21.94 -4.72
CA ALA A 255 -23.07 -22.11 -5.60
C ALA A 255 -22.34 -20.78 -5.90
N LYS A 256 -23.11 -19.70 -6.00
CA LYS A 256 -22.58 -18.34 -6.19
C LYS A 256 -22.42 -17.55 -4.88
N ARG A 257 -22.80 -18.13 -3.75
CA ARG A 257 -22.81 -17.46 -2.44
C ARG A 257 -23.56 -16.12 -2.45
N THR A 258 -24.71 -16.10 -3.14
CA THR A 258 -25.56 -14.90 -3.22
C THR A 258 -26.90 -15.13 -2.56
N ILE A 259 -27.44 -14.09 -1.92
CA ILE A 259 -28.73 -14.11 -1.25
C ILE A 259 -29.42 -12.77 -1.42
N TYR A 260 -30.72 -12.78 -1.71
CA TYR A 260 -31.52 -11.58 -1.96
C TYR A 260 -32.89 -11.71 -1.28
N THR A 261 -33.39 -10.60 -0.71
CA THR A 261 -34.77 -10.54 -0.22
C THR A 261 -35.76 -10.45 -1.37
N THR A 262 -36.89 -11.10 -1.22
CA THR A 262 -38.06 -10.83 -2.04
C THR A 262 -38.82 -9.60 -1.50
N GLU A 263 -39.77 -9.05 -2.27
CA GLU A 263 -40.59 -7.94 -1.83
C GLU A 263 -41.35 -8.27 -0.51
N ALA A 264 -41.89 -9.47 -0.43
CA ALA A 264 -42.59 -9.95 0.80
C ALA A 264 -41.63 -10.07 2.00
N GLY A 265 -40.38 -10.46 1.76
CA GLY A 265 -39.33 -10.51 2.79
C GLY A 265 -38.94 -9.14 3.29
N LEU A 266 -38.83 -8.18 2.37
CA LEU A 266 -38.50 -6.79 2.69
C LEU A 266 -39.60 -6.15 3.55
N GLU A 267 -40.88 -6.20 3.13
CA GLU A 267 -42.00 -5.70 3.91
C GLU A 267 -42.04 -6.29 5.33
N LYS A 268 -41.74 -7.59 5.45
CA LYS A 268 -41.72 -8.27 6.75
C LYS A 268 -40.57 -7.79 7.64
N VAL A 269 -39.38 -7.53 7.11
CA VAL A 269 -38.25 -6.99 7.86
C VAL A 269 -38.55 -5.56 8.30
N GLU A 270 -39.04 -4.72 7.42
CA GLU A 270 -39.43 -3.34 7.69
C GLU A 270 -40.47 -3.26 8.81
N PHE A 271 -41.53 -4.07 8.72
CA PHE A 271 -42.56 -4.15 9.76
C PHE A 271 -41.98 -4.57 11.12
N GLN A 272 -41.08 -5.58 11.17
CA GLN A 272 -40.51 -6.06 12.43
C GLN A 272 -39.50 -5.08 13.04
N LEU A 273 -38.81 -4.33 12.23
CA LEU A 273 -37.85 -3.31 12.67
C LEU A 273 -38.51 -1.96 12.95
N GLY A 274 -39.76 -1.76 12.50
CA GLY A 274 -40.48 -0.49 12.61
C GLY A 274 -39.88 0.60 11.72
N ILE A 275 -39.44 0.22 10.53
CA ILE A 275 -38.85 1.09 9.51
C ILE A 275 -39.84 1.18 8.36
N GLU A 276 -40.10 2.38 7.82
CA GLU A 276 -41.07 2.57 6.74
C GLU A 276 -40.53 2.08 5.40
N ASP A 277 -39.28 2.36 5.10
CA ASP A 277 -38.58 1.94 3.89
C ASP A 277 -37.05 1.86 4.16
N ILE A 278 -36.48 0.66 4.04
CA ILE A 278 -35.05 0.43 4.26
C ILE A 278 -34.20 1.15 3.23
N PHE A 279 -34.68 1.30 1.99
CA PHE A 279 -33.94 1.94 0.90
C PHE A 279 -34.05 3.47 0.91
N SER A 280 -34.93 4.04 1.72
CA SER A 280 -35.02 5.49 1.92
C SER A 280 -33.92 6.03 2.87
N ASP A 281 -33.09 5.16 3.44
CA ASP A 281 -31.96 5.57 4.28
C ASP A 281 -30.92 6.34 3.46
N PRO A 282 -30.75 7.65 3.68
CA PRO A 282 -29.82 8.46 2.91
C PRO A 282 -28.36 8.08 3.12
N THR A 283 -28.06 7.29 4.17
CA THR A 283 -26.70 6.81 4.46
C THR A 283 -26.37 5.47 3.82
N GLY A 284 -27.35 4.77 3.21
CA GLY A 284 -27.19 3.43 2.64
C GLY A 284 -26.81 2.33 3.65
N GLN A 285 -26.84 2.63 4.95
CA GLN A 285 -26.43 1.68 5.99
C GLN A 285 -27.45 0.57 6.22
N LEU A 286 -28.75 0.90 6.21
CA LEU A 286 -29.81 -0.08 6.48
C LEU A 286 -29.85 -1.20 5.42
N PRO A 287 -29.79 -0.93 4.11
CA PRO A 287 -29.67 -1.96 3.08
C PRO A 287 -28.46 -2.86 3.27
N ASN A 288 -27.30 -2.28 3.62
CA ASN A 288 -26.10 -3.06 3.87
C ASN A 288 -26.26 -3.95 5.12
N HIS A 289 -26.79 -3.43 6.23
CA HIS A 289 -27.04 -4.23 7.43
C HIS A 289 -27.98 -5.40 7.17
N LEU A 290 -29.03 -5.19 6.36
CA LEU A 290 -29.92 -6.26 5.92
C LEU A 290 -29.17 -7.32 5.14
N GLN A 291 -28.40 -6.91 4.14
CA GLN A 291 -27.65 -7.83 3.29
C GLN A 291 -26.63 -8.64 4.08
N GLN A 292 -25.88 -8.01 5.00
CA GLN A 292 -24.89 -8.71 5.80
C GLN A 292 -25.54 -9.63 6.85
N ALA A 293 -26.66 -9.23 7.43
CA ALA A 293 -27.41 -10.09 8.35
C ALA A 293 -27.96 -11.34 7.67
N LEU A 294 -28.48 -11.20 6.43
CA LEU A 294 -28.93 -12.34 5.61
C LEU A 294 -27.77 -13.28 5.29
N LYS A 295 -26.64 -12.76 4.81
CA LYS A 295 -25.43 -13.56 4.54
C LYS A 295 -25.00 -14.29 5.81
N ALA A 296 -24.85 -13.57 6.92
CA ALA A 296 -24.44 -14.15 8.19
C ALA A 296 -25.35 -15.29 8.65
N GLN A 297 -26.68 -15.14 8.50
CA GLN A 297 -27.65 -16.11 8.98
C GLN A 297 -27.72 -17.36 8.10
N PHE A 298 -27.71 -17.20 6.77
CA PHE A 298 -28.09 -18.28 5.85
C PHE A 298 -26.93 -18.80 5.00
N LEU A 299 -25.87 -18.03 4.75
CA LEU A 299 -24.72 -18.45 3.91
C LEU A 299 -23.49 -18.83 4.71
N PHE A 300 -23.32 -18.29 5.93
CA PHE A 300 -22.17 -18.56 6.76
C PHE A 300 -22.52 -19.45 7.93
N HIS A 301 -21.86 -20.61 8.03
CA HIS A 301 -22.20 -21.66 8.99
C HIS A 301 -21.10 -21.78 10.05
N ARG A 302 -21.53 -21.84 11.30
CA ARG A 302 -20.63 -22.09 12.42
C ARG A 302 -19.97 -23.44 12.29
N ASP A 303 -18.70 -23.53 12.70
CA ASP A 303 -17.83 -24.70 12.62
C ASP A 303 -17.47 -25.15 11.17
N VAL A 304 -17.85 -24.35 10.16
CA VAL A 304 -17.48 -24.51 8.76
C VAL A 304 -16.73 -23.26 8.27
N ASP A 305 -17.42 -22.12 8.21
CA ASP A 305 -16.84 -20.85 7.74
C ASP A 305 -16.20 -20.03 8.86
N TYR A 306 -16.66 -20.24 10.09
CA TYR A 306 -16.14 -19.57 11.28
C TYR A 306 -16.36 -20.40 12.55
N VAL A 307 -15.59 -20.12 13.60
CA VAL A 307 -15.74 -20.69 14.95
C VAL A 307 -15.89 -19.60 15.98
N VAL A 308 -16.53 -19.95 17.11
CA VAL A 308 -16.62 -19.04 18.28
C VAL A 308 -15.69 -19.56 19.37
N VAL A 309 -14.60 -18.84 19.62
CA VAL A 309 -13.58 -19.21 20.63
C VAL A 309 -13.37 -18.03 21.58
N ASN A 310 -13.48 -18.30 22.89
CA ASN A 310 -13.34 -17.28 23.96
C ASN A 310 -14.29 -16.08 23.84
N GLY A 311 -15.49 -16.26 23.24
CA GLY A 311 -16.44 -15.18 23.03
C GLY A 311 -16.11 -14.28 21.82
N GLU A 312 -15.25 -14.73 20.92
CA GLU A 312 -14.90 -14.05 19.67
C GLU A 312 -15.21 -14.93 18.46
N VAL A 313 -15.74 -14.35 17.39
CA VAL A 313 -15.85 -15.00 16.10
C VAL A 313 -14.49 -15.00 15.43
N LYS A 314 -14.05 -16.17 14.96
CA LYS A 314 -12.79 -16.36 14.22
C LYS A 314 -13.06 -17.07 12.90
N ILE A 315 -12.47 -16.56 11.83
CA ILE A 315 -12.63 -17.12 10.48
C ILE A 315 -11.90 -18.47 10.39
N VAL A 316 -12.53 -19.43 9.72
CA VAL A 316 -11.91 -20.69 9.30
C VAL A 316 -11.57 -20.59 7.82
N ASP A 317 -10.34 -20.90 7.47
CA ASP A 317 -9.89 -20.94 6.08
C ASP A 317 -10.55 -22.13 5.36
N GLU A 318 -11.24 -21.87 4.28
CA GLU A 318 -12.00 -22.84 3.49
C GLU A 318 -11.13 -23.98 2.93
N PHE A 319 -9.86 -23.68 2.60
CA PHE A 319 -8.95 -24.64 1.96
C PHE A 319 -8.13 -25.45 2.98
N THR A 320 -7.74 -24.83 4.09
CA THR A 320 -6.87 -25.47 5.08
C THR A 320 -7.59 -25.92 6.33
N GLY A 321 -8.83 -25.47 6.57
CA GLY A 321 -9.60 -25.74 7.79
C GLY A 321 -8.97 -25.11 9.06
N ARG A 322 -7.99 -24.19 8.90
CA ARG A 322 -7.30 -23.55 10.03
C ARG A 322 -7.98 -22.26 10.45
N ILE A 323 -7.93 -22.00 11.75
CA ILE A 323 -8.41 -20.71 12.30
C ILE A 323 -7.46 -19.62 11.86
N MET A 324 -8.01 -18.59 11.23
CA MET A 324 -7.29 -17.37 10.87
C MET A 324 -7.31 -16.38 12.03
N GLU A 325 -6.24 -16.38 12.82
CA GLU A 325 -6.10 -15.46 13.95
C GLU A 325 -6.08 -14.00 13.49
N GLY A 326 -6.93 -13.18 14.12
CA GLY A 326 -6.98 -11.71 13.94
C GLY A 326 -7.58 -11.25 12.60
N ARG A 327 -8.00 -12.12 11.66
CA ARG A 327 -8.76 -11.73 10.46
C ARG A 327 -10.23 -11.47 10.80
N ARG A 328 -10.82 -10.54 10.08
CA ARG A 328 -12.25 -10.23 10.15
C ARG A 328 -12.83 -10.19 8.73
N TYR A 329 -14.08 -10.57 8.57
CA TYR A 329 -14.79 -10.33 7.32
C TYR A 329 -15.03 -8.83 7.16
N SER A 330 -14.99 -8.34 5.93
CA SER A 330 -15.24 -6.95 5.54
C SER A 330 -16.73 -6.61 5.47
N GLU A 331 -17.04 -5.34 5.22
CA GLU A 331 -18.37 -4.82 4.90
C GLU A 331 -19.44 -5.00 6.00
N GLY A 332 -19.04 -5.22 7.25
CA GLY A 332 -20.00 -5.44 8.34
C GLY A 332 -20.41 -6.91 8.54
N LEU A 333 -19.97 -7.85 7.68
CA LEU A 333 -20.31 -9.26 7.81
C LEU A 333 -19.80 -9.88 9.12
N HIS A 334 -18.61 -9.49 9.57
CA HIS A 334 -18.08 -9.99 10.84
C HIS A 334 -18.92 -9.56 12.03
N GLN A 335 -19.37 -8.32 12.04
CA GLN A 335 -20.28 -7.76 13.06
C GLN A 335 -21.64 -8.43 13.00
N ALA A 336 -22.14 -8.73 11.80
CA ALA A 336 -23.37 -9.48 11.62
C ALA A 336 -23.27 -10.92 12.19
N LEU A 337 -22.11 -11.57 12.02
CA LEU A 337 -21.81 -12.87 12.63
C LEU A 337 -21.67 -12.78 14.15
N GLU A 338 -20.99 -11.76 14.68
CA GLU A 338 -20.91 -11.48 16.11
C GLU A 338 -22.31 -11.28 16.71
N ALA A 339 -23.19 -10.54 16.02
CA ALA A 339 -24.58 -10.34 16.44
C ALA A 339 -25.41 -11.63 16.37
N LYS A 340 -25.25 -12.44 15.31
CA LYS A 340 -25.89 -13.76 15.17
C LYS A 340 -25.51 -14.70 16.31
N GLU A 341 -24.24 -14.76 16.69
CA GLU A 341 -23.73 -15.62 17.74
C GLU A 341 -23.88 -15.04 19.15
N HIS A 342 -24.54 -13.87 19.27
CA HIS A 342 -24.77 -13.18 20.55
C HIS A 342 -23.47 -12.91 21.36
N VAL A 343 -22.36 -12.73 20.66
CA VAL A 343 -21.11 -12.28 21.27
C VAL A 343 -20.99 -10.77 21.26
N LEU A 344 -19.93 -10.21 21.84
CA LEU A 344 -19.70 -8.77 21.82
C LEU A 344 -19.46 -8.30 20.38
N VAL A 345 -20.38 -7.49 19.85
CA VAL A 345 -20.22 -6.83 18.56
C VAL A 345 -19.16 -5.74 18.72
N ARG A 346 -18.01 -5.92 18.07
CA ARG A 346 -16.94 -4.93 18.12
C ARG A 346 -17.22 -3.80 17.15
N GLN A 347 -16.76 -2.61 17.52
CA GLN A 347 -16.90 -1.43 16.65
C GLN A 347 -16.23 -1.69 15.30
N GLU A 348 -16.86 -1.23 14.25
CA GLU A 348 -16.28 -1.23 12.91
C GLU A 348 -15.25 -0.11 12.81
N ASN A 349 -14.14 -0.37 12.12
CA ASN A 349 -13.18 0.69 11.82
C ASN A 349 -13.75 1.56 10.70
N GLN A 350 -13.92 2.84 10.97
CA GLN A 350 -14.33 3.82 9.96
C GLN A 350 -13.13 4.24 9.11
N THR A 351 -13.30 4.32 7.79
CA THR A 351 -12.30 4.90 6.89
C THR A 351 -12.19 6.40 7.13
N LEU A 352 -11.02 6.85 7.57
CA LEU A 352 -10.74 8.28 7.80
C LEU A 352 -10.20 8.94 6.53
N ALA A 353 -9.31 8.25 5.82
CA ALA A 353 -8.74 8.70 4.56
C ALA A 353 -8.31 7.51 3.71
N THR A 354 -8.40 7.64 2.40
CA THR A 354 -7.99 6.60 1.44
C THR A 354 -7.47 7.21 0.15
N ILE A 355 -6.52 6.53 -0.50
CA ILE A 355 -6.07 6.83 -1.86
C ILE A 355 -5.48 5.57 -2.51
N THR A 356 -5.75 5.34 -3.78
CA THR A 356 -5.06 4.29 -4.54
C THR A 356 -3.64 4.72 -4.86
N LEU A 357 -2.70 3.75 -4.96
CA LEU A 357 -1.33 4.05 -5.42
C LEU A 357 -1.33 4.70 -6.80
N GLN A 358 -2.24 4.27 -7.69
CA GLN A 358 -2.40 4.87 -9.01
C GLN A 358 -2.68 6.37 -8.93
N ASN A 359 -3.65 6.77 -8.13
CA ASN A 359 -4.01 8.17 -7.98
C ASN A 359 -2.99 8.97 -7.19
N TYR A 360 -2.29 8.34 -6.23
CA TYR A 360 -1.19 8.98 -5.53
C TYR A 360 -0.03 9.34 -6.48
N PHE A 361 0.47 8.37 -7.28
CA PHE A 361 1.59 8.64 -8.20
C PHE A 361 1.23 9.56 -9.37
N ARG A 362 -0.07 9.71 -9.69
CA ARG A 362 -0.56 10.72 -10.63
C ARG A 362 -0.56 12.15 -10.09
N LEU A 363 -0.23 12.36 -8.81
CA LEU A 363 -0.07 13.70 -8.22
C LEU A 363 1.26 14.33 -8.63
N TYR A 364 2.26 13.52 -8.99
CA TYR A 364 3.57 14.04 -9.37
C TYR A 364 3.52 14.72 -10.74
N ASP A 365 4.14 15.91 -10.83
CA ASP A 365 4.30 16.64 -12.08
C ASP A 365 5.12 15.84 -13.09
N LYS A 366 6.13 15.11 -12.57
CA LYS A 366 6.97 14.20 -13.33
C LYS A 366 7.10 12.87 -12.60
N LEU A 367 6.83 11.80 -13.30
CA LEU A 367 6.96 10.43 -12.79
C LEU A 367 7.91 9.66 -13.70
N SER A 368 8.77 8.84 -13.11
CA SER A 368 9.61 7.89 -13.82
C SER A 368 9.83 6.64 -12.99
N GLY A 369 10.37 5.61 -13.60
CA GLY A 369 10.65 4.39 -12.86
C GLY A 369 11.70 3.52 -13.53
N MET A 370 12.18 2.54 -12.78
CA MET A 370 13.16 1.58 -13.26
C MET A 370 12.84 0.18 -12.75
N THR A 371 13.06 -0.81 -13.60
CA THR A 371 12.93 -2.24 -13.27
C THR A 371 13.65 -3.08 -14.31
N GLY A 372 13.77 -4.38 -14.07
CA GLY A 372 14.32 -5.33 -15.06
C GLY A 372 13.26 -5.94 -16.00
N THR A 373 11.98 -5.66 -15.80
CA THR A 373 10.87 -6.46 -16.38
C THR A 373 9.60 -5.64 -16.64
N ALA A 374 9.69 -4.46 -17.24
CA ALA A 374 8.53 -3.60 -17.48
C ALA A 374 7.84 -3.83 -18.84
N MET A 375 8.56 -4.30 -19.85
CA MET A 375 8.07 -4.35 -21.24
C MET A 375 6.82 -5.24 -21.41
N THR A 376 6.63 -6.24 -20.57
CA THR A 376 5.43 -7.09 -20.59
C THR A 376 4.16 -6.32 -20.24
N GLU A 377 4.27 -5.25 -19.45
CA GLU A 377 3.18 -4.42 -18.94
C GLU A 377 3.18 -2.99 -19.52
N ASP A 378 3.94 -2.73 -20.63
CA ASP A 378 4.06 -1.39 -21.25
C ASP A 378 2.68 -0.77 -21.56
N SER A 379 1.72 -1.59 -22.00
CA SER A 379 0.37 -1.11 -22.29
C SER A 379 -0.35 -0.58 -21.04
N GLU A 380 -0.19 -1.23 -19.90
CA GLU A 380 -0.78 -0.81 -18.62
C GLU A 380 -0.10 0.46 -18.10
N PHE A 381 1.23 0.51 -18.11
CA PHE A 381 1.98 1.71 -17.72
C PHE A 381 1.58 2.95 -18.53
N ARG A 382 1.40 2.81 -19.84
CA ARG A 382 0.94 3.90 -20.70
C ARG A 382 -0.49 4.31 -20.41
N GLN A 383 -1.41 3.35 -20.24
CA GLN A 383 -2.83 3.66 -20.06
C GLN A 383 -3.14 4.27 -18.69
N ILE A 384 -2.51 3.78 -17.64
CA ILE A 384 -2.79 4.20 -16.26
C ILE A 384 -1.96 5.41 -15.86
N TYR A 385 -0.64 5.38 -16.14
CA TYR A 385 0.31 6.35 -15.61
C TYR A 385 0.91 7.28 -16.68
N ASN A 386 0.57 7.10 -17.94
CA ASN A 386 1.21 7.79 -19.08
C ASN A 386 2.74 7.60 -19.12
N LEU A 387 3.23 6.46 -18.66
CA LEU A 387 4.64 6.10 -18.56
C LEU A 387 5.03 5.11 -19.67
N PRO A 388 5.73 5.56 -20.74
CA PRO A 388 6.24 4.63 -21.74
C PRO A 388 7.47 3.88 -21.22
N VAL A 389 7.56 2.60 -21.55
CA VAL A 389 8.73 1.77 -21.21
C VAL A 389 9.78 1.91 -22.30
N MET A 390 11.04 2.09 -21.91
CA MET A 390 12.21 2.09 -22.77
C MET A 390 13.18 1.00 -22.34
N SER A 391 13.42 0.02 -23.22
CA SER A 391 14.40 -1.03 -22.96
C SER A 391 15.81 -0.50 -23.22
N ILE A 392 16.67 -0.58 -22.19
CA ILE A 392 18.07 -0.14 -22.24
C ILE A 392 18.96 -1.35 -22.54
N PRO A 393 19.88 -1.26 -23.52
CA PRO A 393 20.78 -2.36 -23.83
C PRO A 393 21.69 -2.66 -22.62
N PRO A 394 22.01 -3.94 -22.38
CA PRO A 394 22.91 -4.31 -21.27
C PRO A 394 24.34 -3.83 -21.57
N ASN A 395 25.11 -3.56 -20.51
CA ASN A 395 26.52 -3.15 -20.62
C ASN A 395 27.41 -4.24 -21.25
N ARG A 396 27.13 -5.51 -20.94
CA ARG A 396 27.79 -6.66 -21.53
C ARG A 396 26.78 -7.65 -22.08
N GLU A 397 27.17 -8.40 -23.12
CA GLU A 397 26.30 -9.44 -23.67
C GLU A 397 25.99 -10.51 -22.63
N VAL A 398 24.73 -10.96 -22.64
CA VAL A 398 24.24 -11.97 -21.67
C VAL A 398 24.75 -13.35 -22.08
N GLN A 399 25.49 -14.00 -21.19
CA GLN A 399 26.01 -15.36 -21.37
C GLN A 399 25.12 -16.43 -20.71
N ARG A 400 24.08 -16.02 -19.98
CA ARG A 400 23.12 -16.93 -19.34
C ARG A 400 22.39 -17.82 -20.37
N VAL A 401 22.31 -19.10 -20.05
CA VAL A 401 21.53 -20.08 -20.83
C VAL A 401 20.18 -20.28 -20.16
N ASP A 402 19.11 -19.95 -20.87
CA ASP A 402 17.74 -20.23 -20.44
C ASP A 402 17.31 -21.57 -21.06
N GLU A 403 17.31 -22.64 -20.25
CA GLU A 403 16.97 -23.99 -20.67
C GLU A 403 15.47 -24.17 -20.88
N ASP A 404 15.07 -25.16 -21.69
CA ASP A 404 13.68 -25.49 -21.95
C ASP A 404 12.97 -26.00 -20.68
N ASP A 405 11.67 -25.71 -20.54
CA ASP A 405 10.87 -26.19 -19.43
C ASP A 405 10.78 -27.72 -19.43
N LEU A 406 10.93 -28.34 -18.26
CA LEU A 406 10.73 -29.77 -18.04
C LEU A 406 9.35 -29.98 -17.40
N ILE A 407 8.47 -30.73 -18.10
CA ILE A 407 7.09 -30.87 -17.69
C ILE A 407 6.83 -32.31 -17.25
N TYR A 408 6.43 -32.48 -16.00
CA TYR A 408 6.13 -33.78 -15.39
C TYR A 408 4.61 -33.99 -15.26
N ARG A 409 4.19 -35.25 -15.18
CA ARG A 409 2.77 -35.57 -15.00
C ARG A 409 2.29 -35.18 -13.61
N THR A 410 3.07 -35.49 -12.57
CA THR A 410 2.71 -35.30 -11.17
C THR A 410 3.66 -34.33 -10.45
N VAL A 411 3.14 -33.69 -9.42
CA VAL A 411 3.92 -32.81 -8.55
C VAL A 411 5.02 -33.57 -7.82
N ASP A 412 4.79 -34.85 -7.44
CA ASP A 412 5.80 -35.68 -6.78
C ASP A 412 7.00 -35.99 -7.68
N ALA A 413 6.76 -36.36 -8.95
CA ALA A 413 7.81 -36.61 -9.93
C ALA A 413 8.63 -35.32 -10.18
N LYS A 414 7.96 -34.20 -10.34
CA LYS A 414 8.60 -32.85 -10.47
C LYS A 414 9.55 -32.53 -9.32
N PHE A 415 9.10 -32.60 -8.08
CA PHE A 415 9.93 -32.26 -6.93
C PHE A 415 11.08 -33.23 -6.71
N ASN A 416 10.93 -34.50 -7.04
CA ASN A 416 12.03 -35.46 -7.02
C ASN A 416 13.11 -35.09 -8.05
N ALA A 417 12.69 -34.78 -9.29
CA ALA A 417 13.62 -34.35 -10.35
C ALA A 417 14.35 -33.05 -10.01
N VAL A 418 13.65 -32.06 -9.42
CA VAL A 418 14.27 -30.83 -8.91
C VAL A 418 15.34 -31.14 -7.87
N ALA A 419 15.05 -32.04 -6.93
CA ALA A 419 15.99 -32.39 -5.87
C ALA A 419 17.18 -33.20 -6.39
N ASP A 420 17.03 -33.96 -7.48
CA ASP A 420 18.13 -34.68 -8.14
C ASP A 420 19.04 -33.71 -8.91
N ASP A 421 18.49 -32.77 -9.67
CA ASP A 421 19.28 -31.73 -10.36
C ASP A 421 20.07 -30.85 -9.38
N ILE A 422 19.41 -30.43 -8.26
CA ILE A 422 20.11 -29.69 -7.20
C ILE A 422 21.27 -30.51 -6.64
N ALA A 423 21.10 -31.82 -6.42
CA ALA A 423 22.15 -32.68 -5.91
C ALA A 423 23.38 -32.75 -6.86
N GLU A 424 23.13 -32.87 -8.16
CA GLU A 424 24.18 -32.91 -9.20
C GLU A 424 24.94 -31.57 -9.25
N ARG A 425 24.23 -30.46 -9.28
CA ARG A 425 24.82 -29.11 -9.33
C ARG A 425 25.59 -28.78 -8.05
N HIS A 426 25.01 -29.08 -6.89
CA HIS A 426 25.69 -28.93 -5.60
C HIS A 426 27.00 -29.72 -5.53
N ALA A 427 26.99 -30.98 -6.00
CA ALA A 427 28.20 -31.79 -6.07
C ALA A 427 29.23 -31.22 -7.05
N ALA A 428 28.80 -30.57 -8.13
CA ALA A 428 29.67 -29.85 -9.07
C ALA A 428 30.19 -28.51 -8.55
N GLY A 429 29.76 -28.05 -7.35
CA GLY A 429 30.13 -26.76 -6.79
C GLY A 429 29.32 -25.57 -7.36
N GLN A 430 28.31 -25.82 -8.19
CA GLN A 430 27.46 -24.79 -8.77
C GLN A 430 26.38 -24.33 -7.74
N PRO A 431 26.29 -23.04 -7.40
CA PRO A 431 25.22 -22.56 -6.52
C PRO A 431 23.86 -22.61 -7.19
N CYS A 432 22.83 -22.96 -6.41
CA CYS A 432 21.44 -23.05 -6.85
C CYS A 432 20.53 -22.12 -6.06
N LEU A 433 19.78 -21.28 -6.79
CA LEU A 433 18.67 -20.51 -6.24
C LEU A 433 17.35 -21.12 -6.74
N VAL A 434 16.55 -21.62 -5.83
CA VAL A 434 15.28 -22.30 -6.17
C VAL A 434 14.11 -21.39 -5.83
N GLY A 435 13.35 -20.97 -6.86
CA GLY A 435 12.10 -20.22 -6.73
C GLY A 435 10.90 -21.13 -6.54
N THR A 436 10.10 -20.89 -5.50
CA THR A 436 8.84 -21.60 -5.24
C THR A 436 7.69 -20.59 -5.13
N VAL A 437 6.46 -20.98 -5.49
CA VAL A 437 5.30 -20.06 -5.43
C VAL A 437 4.63 -20.03 -4.05
N SER A 438 4.86 -21.03 -3.21
CA SER A 438 4.22 -21.15 -1.89
C SER A 438 5.20 -21.61 -0.80
N ILE A 439 4.84 -21.31 0.45
CA ILE A 439 5.58 -21.80 1.62
C ILE A 439 5.54 -23.33 1.68
N GLU A 440 4.40 -23.94 1.33
CA GLU A 440 4.22 -25.36 1.32
C GLU A 440 5.18 -26.05 0.32
N SER A 441 5.28 -25.53 -0.90
CA SER A 441 6.25 -25.95 -1.91
C SER A 441 7.70 -25.85 -1.40
N SER A 442 8.04 -24.75 -0.73
CA SER A 442 9.37 -24.56 -0.11
C SER A 442 9.68 -25.59 0.96
N GLU A 443 8.74 -25.83 1.88
CA GLU A 443 8.90 -26.82 2.95
C GLU A 443 8.97 -28.25 2.43
N ARG A 444 8.20 -28.54 1.38
CA ARG A 444 8.22 -29.85 0.69
C ARG A 444 9.60 -30.11 0.11
N LEU A 445 10.16 -29.15 -0.64
CA LEU A 445 11.48 -29.26 -1.23
C LEU A 445 12.57 -29.37 -0.15
N SER A 446 12.49 -28.54 0.89
CA SER A 446 13.42 -28.57 2.02
C SER A 446 13.47 -29.95 2.68
N ARG A 447 12.31 -30.59 2.89
CA ARG A 447 12.25 -31.98 3.42
C ARG A 447 12.92 -33.00 2.49
N LEU A 448 12.79 -32.83 1.17
CA LEU A 448 13.41 -33.73 0.19
C LEU A 448 14.93 -33.56 0.15
N LEU A 449 15.42 -32.32 0.19
CA LEU A 449 16.86 -32.03 0.24
C LEU A 449 17.51 -32.49 1.54
N SER A 450 16.83 -32.30 2.69
CA SER A 450 17.29 -32.81 3.99
C SER A 450 17.42 -34.34 3.99
N LYS A 451 16.46 -35.05 3.38
CA LYS A 451 16.55 -36.54 3.21
C LYS A 451 17.74 -36.97 2.35
N ARG A 452 18.17 -36.13 1.40
CA ARG A 452 19.37 -36.37 0.54
C ARG A 452 20.69 -35.89 1.20
N GLY A 453 20.61 -35.28 2.39
CA GLY A 453 21.77 -34.76 3.12
C GLY A 453 22.35 -33.47 2.53
N ILE A 454 21.58 -32.73 1.72
CA ILE A 454 22.02 -31.50 1.09
C ILE A 454 21.76 -30.33 2.06
N LYS A 455 22.84 -29.61 2.42
CA LYS A 455 22.74 -28.40 3.23
C LYS A 455 22.11 -27.28 2.40
N HIS A 456 21.07 -26.62 2.91
CA HIS A 456 20.37 -25.57 2.21
C HIS A 456 19.77 -24.55 3.20
N GLU A 457 19.52 -23.34 2.70
CA GLU A 457 18.85 -22.27 3.42
C GLU A 457 17.46 -22.04 2.81
N VAL A 458 16.47 -21.75 3.69
CA VAL A 458 15.11 -21.45 3.27
C VAL A 458 14.77 -20.03 3.66
N LEU A 459 14.42 -19.22 2.67
CA LEU A 459 13.99 -17.85 2.86
C LEU A 459 12.47 -17.82 3.09
N ASN A 460 12.08 -17.45 4.31
CA ASN A 460 10.70 -17.21 4.68
C ASN A 460 10.50 -15.73 4.97
N ALA A 461 9.43 -15.13 4.52
CA ALA A 461 9.07 -13.71 4.63
C ALA A 461 8.94 -13.16 6.08
N LYS A 462 9.53 -13.83 7.08
CA LYS A 462 9.40 -13.48 8.51
C LYS A 462 10.43 -12.48 9.02
N ASN A 463 11.54 -12.26 8.31
CA ASN A 463 12.61 -11.39 8.79
C ASN A 463 13.47 -10.88 7.61
N HIS A 464 13.22 -9.64 7.17
CA HIS A 464 13.86 -9.03 6.00
C HIS A 464 15.39 -8.84 6.15
N GLU A 465 15.88 -8.53 7.35
CA GLU A 465 17.34 -8.35 7.56
C GLU A 465 18.09 -9.67 7.43
N ARG A 466 17.55 -10.74 8.04
CA ARG A 466 18.11 -12.08 7.91
C ARG A 466 18.03 -12.60 6.48
N GLU A 467 16.96 -12.24 5.77
CA GLU A 467 16.76 -12.57 4.37
C GLU A 467 17.86 -11.97 3.49
N ALA A 468 18.15 -10.69 3.65
CA ALA A 468 19.21 -10.01 2.91
C ALA A 468 20.59 -10.65 3.16
N ALA A 469 20.89 -11.04 4.40
CA ALA A 469 22.13 -11.71 4.76
C ALA A 469 22.27 -13.10 4.09
N ILE A 470 21.19 -13.89 4.05
CA ILE A 470 21.18 -15.20 3.39
C ILE A 470 21.34 -15.05 1.87
N VAL A 471 20.59 -14.12 1.24
CA VAL A 471 20.67 -13.88 -0.20
C VAL A 471 22.07 -13.41 -0.62
N ALA A 472 22.72 -12.58 0.20
CA ALA A 472 24.07 -12.11 -0.05
C ALA A 472 25.10 -13.27 -0.14
N GLN A 473 24.83 -14.41 0.50
CA GLN A 473 25.69 -15.59 0.48
C GLN A 473 25.19 -16.69 -0.48
N ALA A 474 24.08 -16.49 -1.18
CA ALA A 474 23.49 -17.49 -2.10
C ALA A 474 24.37 -17.81 -3.32
N GLY A 475 25.34 -16.94 -3.63
CA GLY A 475 26.32 -17.14 -4.72
C GLY A 475 27.58 -17.91 -4.37
N ARG A 476 27.73 -18.45 -3.15
CA ARG A 476 28.90 -19.20 -2.72
C ARG A 476 28.98 -20.59 -3.37
N THR A 477 30.18 -21.17 -3.44
CA THR A 477 30.41 -22.49 -4.02
C THR A 477 29.46 -23.55 -3.44
N GLY A 478 28.62 -24.15 -4.28
CA GLY A 478 27.67 -25.20 -3.92
C GLY A 478 26.54 -24.77 -2.97
N ALA A 479 26.30 -23.48 -2.78
CA ALA A 479 25.19 -23.01 -1.95
C ALA A 479 23.85 -23.39 -2.56
N VAL A 480 22.89 -23.79 -1.72
CA VAL A 480 21.51 -24.07 -2.13
C VAL A 480 20.57 -23.20 -1.32
N THR A 481 19.84 -22.33 -1.99
CA THR A 481 18.90 -21.39 -1.37
C THR A 481 17.51 -21.57 -1.95
N ILE A 482 16.52 -21.88 -1.12
CA ILE A 482 15.12 -21.96 -1.51
C ILE A 482 14.48 -20.63 -1.13
N ALA A 483 13.86 -19.95 -2.09
CA ALA A 483 13.19 -18.68 -1.89
C ALA A 483 11.75 -18.72 -2.38
N THR A 484 10.81 -18.17 -1.61
CA THR A 484 9.48 -17.85 -2.14
C THR A 484 9.53 -16.60 -3.01
N ASN A 485 8.54 -16.40 -3.87
CA ASN A 485 8.47 -15.50 -5.02
C ASN A 485 9.21 -14.16 -4.94
N MET A 486 9.16 -13.48 -3.80
CA MET A 486 9.66 -12.11 -3.67
C MET A 486 10.87 -12.01 -2.74
N ALA A 487 11.29 -13.14 -2.13
CA ALA A 487 12.38 -13.13 -1.16
C ALA A 487 13.70 -12.66 -1.80
N GLY A 488 14.36 -11.70 -1.15
CA GLY A 488 15.61 -11.13 -1.60
C GLY A 488 15.53 -10.19 -2.81
N ARG A 489 14.36 -9.63 -3.15
CA ARG A 489 14.24 -8.60 -4.18
C ARG A 489 15.02 -7.35 -3.77
N GLY A 490 15.68 -6.71 -4.73
CA GLY A 490 16.56 -5.55 -4.47
C GLY A 490 17.93 -5.87 -3.88
N THR A 491 18.21 -7.17 -3.59
CA THR A 491 19.55 -7.61 -3.12
C THR A 491 20.29 -8.35 -4.25
N ASP A 492 21.52 -7.94 -4.50
CA ASP A 492 22.38 -8.59 -5.49
C ASP A 492 22.99 -9.89 -4.96
N ILE A 493 23.03 -10.92 -5.81
CA ILE A 493 23.74 -12.17 -5.56
C ILE A 493 25.08 -12.10 -6.27
N LEU A 494 26.15 -11.95 -5.49
CA LEU A 494 27.52 -11.93 -5.99
C LEU A 494 28.05 -13.36 -6.06
N LEU A 495 28.67 -13.72 -7.19
CA LEU A 495 29.30 -15.02 -7.33
C LEU A 495 30.52 -15.12 -6.39
N GLY A 496 30.56 -16.14 -5.54
CA GLY A 496 31.50 -16.31 -4.45
C GLY A 496 31.01 -15.75 -3.10
N GLY A 497 29.88 -15.03 -3.06
CA GLY A 497 29.29 -14.39 -1.88
C GLY A 497 29.66 -12.91 -1.74
N ASN A 498 28.98 -12.22 -0.82
CA ASN A 498 29.24 -10.81 -0.51
C ASN A 498 30.35 -10.72 0.56
N PRO A 499 31.49 -10.05 0.29
CA PRO A 499 32.60 -9.97 1.23
C PRO A 499 32.27 -9.17 2.50
N GLU A 500 31.47 -8.09 2.40
CA GLU A 500 31.09 -7.28 3.56
C GLU A 500 30.20 -8.08 4.52
N ALA A 501 29.17 -8.76 3.99
CA ALA A 501 28.29 -9.60 4.79
C ALA A 501 29.06 -10.80 5.40
N MET A 502 30.04 -11.35 4.68
CA MET A 502 30.92 -12.40 5.19
C MET A 502 31.83 -11.89 6.32
N ALA A 503 32.43 -10.72 6.17
CA ALA A 503 33.26 -10.10 7.19
C ALA A 503 32.44 -9.83 8.47
N GLN A 504 31.23 -9.32 8.34
CA GLN A 504 30.32 -9.12 9.48
C GLN A 504 29.99 -10.44 10.20
N ALA A 505 29.67 -11.49 9.44
CA ALA A 505 29.40 -12.80 10.00
C ALA A 505 30.63 -13.38 10.75
N MET A 506 31.85 -13.21 10.19
CA MET A 506 33.07 -13.62 10.83
C MET A 506 33.36 -12.83 12.12
N LEU A 507 33.07 -11.53 12.15
CA LEU A 507 33.26 -10.71 13.32
C LEU A 507 32.25 -11.12 14.43
N LEU A 508 30.98 -11.36 14.07
CA LEU A 508 29.95 -11.83 15.00
C LEU A 508 30.31 -13.21 15.59
N GLU A 509 30.84 -14.11 14.78
CA GLU A 509 31.27 -15.44 15.24
C GLU A 509 32.49 -15.36 16.18
N ARG A 510 33.44 -14.41 15.96
CA ARG A 510 34.68 -14.27 16.73
C ARG A 510 34.46 -13.52 18.06
N PHE A 511 33.62 -12.50 18.06
CA PHE A 511 33.49 -11.55 19.17
C PHE A 511 32.10 -11.57 19.85
N GLY A 512 31.09 -12.19 19.21
CA GLY A 512 29.70 -12.16 19.70
C GLY A 512 29.02 -10.79 19.50
N GLU A 513 27.82 -10.62 20.08
CA GLU A 513 27.05 -9.36 20.03
C GLU A 513 27.51 -8.32 21.07
N ASP A 514 28.20 -8.75 22.10
CA ASP A 514 28.54 -7.93 23.28
C ASP A 514 29.95 -7.26 23.19
N GLU A 515 30.79 -7.62 22.24
CA GLU A 515 32.18 -7.13 22.12
C GLU A 515 32.37 -6.34 20.84
N GLU A 516 32.67 -5.04 20.93
CA GLU A 516 32.94 -4.19 19.76
C GLU A 516 34.33 -4.49 19.17
N PRO A 517 34.44 -4.96 17.92
CA PRO A 517 35.71 -5.23 17.30
C PRO A 517 36.49 -3.94 17.03
N THR A 518 37.82 -3.99 17.22
CA THR A 518 38.70 -2.87 16.89
C THR A 518 38.75 -2.63 15.38
N PRO A 519 39.05 -1.39 14.90
CA PRO A 519 39.19 -1.09 13.47
C PRO A 519 40.18 -1.99 12.72
N ALA A 520 41.25 -2.45 13.41
CA ALA A 520 42.23 -3.38 12.84
C ALA A 520 41.65 -4.77 12.63
N GLN A 521 40.81 -5.25 13.55
CA GLN A 521 40.13 -6.54 13.44
C GLN A 521 39.05 -6.52 12.37
N VAL A 522 38.33 -5.42 12.23
CA VAL A 522 37.33 -5.21 11.13
C VAL A 522 38.07 -5.30 9.80
N LYS A 523 39.15 -4.54 9.62
CA LYS A 523 39.92 -4.54 8.37
C LYS A 523 40.54 -5.91 8.08
N GLN A 524 40.96 -6.65 9.09
CA GLN A 524 41.47 -8.00 8.92
C GLN A 524 40.36 -8.96 8.44
N ALA A 525 39.16 -8.87 9.02
CA ALA A 525 38.01 -9.69 8.61
C ALA A 525 37.58 -9.35 7.16
N GLU A 526 37.60 -8.09 6.77
CA GLU A 526 37.32 -7.65 5.40
C GLU A 526 38.31 -8.27 4.38
N VAL A 527 39.63 -8.21 4.65
CA VAL A 527 40.63 -8.78 3.78
C VAL A 527 40.51 -10.30 3.70
N GLU A 528 40.24 -10.98 4.80
CA GLU A 528 40.01 -12.44 4.82
C GLU A 528 38.76 -12.81 4.03
N ALA A 529 37.66 -12.09 4.22
CA ALA A 529 36.42 -12.31 3.51
C ALA A 529 36.57 -12.08 2.00
N GLU A 530 37.28 -11.01 1.59
CA GLU A 530 37.57 -10.72 0.20
C GLU A 530 38.46 -11.83 -0.45
N ALA A 531 39.42 -12.33 0.25
CA ALA A 531 40.27 -13.42 -0.26
C ALA A 531 39.45 -14.72 -0.48
N ILE A 532 38.50 -15.03 0.43
CA ILE A 532 37.64 -16.20 0.32
C ILE A 532 36.66 -16.03 -0.84
N THR A 533 35.93 -14.91 -0.89
CA THR A 533 34.91 -14.65 -1.92
C THR A 533 35.53 -14.60 -3.31
N ASN A 534 36.72 -14.00 -3.49
CA ASN A 534 37.45 -13.98 -4.74
C ASN A 534 37.92 -15.38 -5.22
N ARG A 535 38.23 -16.27 -4.31
CA ARG A 535 38.53 -17.66 -4.64
C ARG A 535 37.27 -18.41 -5.06
N GLU A 536 36.25 -18.36 -4.22
CA GLU A 536 34.96 -19.03 -4.50
C GLU A 536 34.32 -18.49 -5.78
N SER A 537 34.43 -17.19 -6.08
CA SER A 537 33.95 -16.61 -7.34
C SER A 537 34.55 -17.28 -8.58
N LYS A 538 35.85 -17.55 -8.57
CA LYS A 538 36.53 -18.26 -9.67
C LYS A 538 36.05 -19.70 -9.82
N GLU A 539 35.81 -20.37 -8.69
CA GLU A 539 35.28 -21.74 -8.66
C GLU A 539 33.86 -21.80 -9.22
N VAL A 540 32.97 -20.86 -8.80
CA VAL A 540 31.61 -20.75 -9.25
C VAL A 540 31.53 -20.38 -10.75
N LEU A 541 32.40 -19.45 -11.22
CA LEU A 541 32.48 -19.11 -12.64
C LEU A 541 32.88 -20.33 -13.48
N ALA A 542 33.83 -21.14 -13.00
CA ALA A 542 34.22 -22.38 -13.67
C ALA A 542 33.14 -23.45 -13.66
N ALA A 543 32.31 -23.49 -12.61
CA ALA A 543 31.14 -24.38 -12.50
C ALA A 543 29.92 -23.95 -13.36
N GLY A 544 30.01 -22.82 -14.08
CA GLY A 544 28.92 -22.31 -14.93
C GLY A 544 28.07 -21.19 -14.32
N GLY A 545 28.52 -20.59 -13.22
CA GLY A 545 27.83 -19.49 -12.54
C GLY A 545 26.61 -19.94 -11.74
N LEU A 546 25.75 -19.00 -11.37
CA LEU A 546 24.51 -19.28 -10.59
C LEU A 546 23.47 -20.02 -11.46
N CYS A 547 22.94 -21.12 -10.93
CA CYS A 547 21.76 -21.77 -11.49
C CYS A 547 20.50 -21.30 -10.78
N VAL A 548 19.49 -20.91 -11.57
CA VAL A 548 18.16 -20.55 -11.06
C VAL A 548 17.16 -21.62 -11.49
N ILE A 549 16.50 -22.22 -10.51
CA ILE A 549 15.52 -23.29 -10.72
C ILE A 549 14.13 -22.75 -10.33
N GLY A 550 13.17 -22.71 -11.27
CA GLY A 550 11.78 -22.44 -10.96
C GLY A 550 11.02 -23.76 -10.77
N THR A 551 10.29 -23.92 -9.67
CA THR A 551 9.49 -25.13 -9.42
C THR A 551 8.10 -25.08 -10.04
N GLU A 552 7.65 -23.89 -10.44
CA GLU A 552 6.35 -23.59 -11.05
C GLU A 552 6.46 -22.35 -11.90
N ARG A 553 5.52 -22.15 -12.82
CA ARG A 553 5.33 -20.86 -13.49
C ARG A 553 4.43 -19.97 -12.64
N HIS A 554 4.80 -18.71 -12.54
CA HIS A 554 4.01 -17.72 -11.84
C HIS A 554 2.82 -17.26 -12.68
N GLU A 555 1.86 -16.59 -12.06
CA GLU A 555 0.71 -15.98 -12.72
C GLU A 555 1.11 -14.94 -13.80
N SER A 556 2.27 -14.30 -13.63
CA SER A 556 2.79 -13.31 -14.57
C SER A 556 4.17 -13.74 -15.11
N ARG A 557 4.35 -13.61 -16.44
CA ARG A 557 5.64 -13.82 -17.13
C ARG A 557 6.73 -12.89 -16.60
N ARG A 558 6.36 -11.74 -16.10
CA ARG A 558 7.24 -10.76 -15.50
C ARG A 558 7.96 -11.34 -14.28
N ILE A 559 7.25 -12.02 -13.39
CA ILE A 559 7.82 -12.65 -12.19
C ILE A 559 8.80 -13.77 -12.59
N ASP A 560 8.46 -14.56 -13.59
CA ASP A 560 9.37 -15.58 -14.17
C ASP A 560 10.67 -14.95 -14.68
N ASN A 561 10.56 -13.81 -15.39
CA ASN A 561 11.72 -13.08 -15.90
C ASN A 561 12.56 -12.45 -14.78
N GLN A 562 11.94 -11.97 -13.69
CA GLN A 562 12.65 -11.49 -12.50
C GLN A 562 13.44 -12.61 -11.82
N LEU A 563 12.83 -13.81 -11.70
CA LEU A 563 13.51 -14.98 -11.16
C LEU A 563 14.71 -15.37 -12.05
N ARG A 564 14.52 -15.48 -13.36
CA ARG A 564 15.62 -15.73 -14.32
C ARG A 564 16.69 -14.67 -14.25
N GLY A 565 16.31 -13.40 -14.04
CA GLY A 565 17.23 -12.27 -13.94
C GLY A 565 18.19 -12.29 -12.75
N ARG A 566 18.01 -13.24 -11.80
CA ARG A 566 18.93 -13.44 -10.70
C ARG A 566 20.27 -14.02 -11.15
N ALA A 567 20.32 -14.76 -12.28
CA ALA A 567 21.51 -15.36 -12.87
C ALA A 567 22.00 -14.58 -14.10
N GLY A 568 23.28 -14.69 -14.44
CA GLY A 568 23.87 -14.15 -15.66
C GLY A 568 23.96 -12.63 -15.66
N ARG A 569 24.44 -12.02 -14.56
CA ARG A 569 24.58 -10.57 -14.40
C ARG A 569 25.90 -10.09 -14.98
N GLN A 570 25.93 -8.89 -15.56
CA GLN A 570 27.12 -8.22 -16.09
C GLN A 570 28.00 -9.10 -17.00
N GLY A 571 27.36 -10.01 -17.75
CA GLY A 571 28.05 -10.94 -18.65
C GLY A 571 28.61 -12.20 -17.97
N ASP A 572 28.30 -12.45 -16.72
CA ASP A 572 28.62 -13.71 -16.04
C ASP A 572 27.85 -14.89 -16.66
N PRO A 573 28.44 -16.09 -16.65
CA PRO A 573 27.71 -17.30 -16.99
C PRO A 573 26.59 -17.57 -15.97
N GLY A 574 25.61 -18.34 -16.37
CA GLY A 574 24.50 -18.77 -15.53
C GLY A 574 23.55 -19.68 -16.29
N ALA A 575 22.70 -20.37 -15.56
CA ALA A 575 21.68 -21.24 -16.14
C ALA A 575 20.32 -20.97 -15.47
N THR A 576 19.23 -21.13 -16.24
CA THR A 576 17.90 -21.11 -15.65
C THR A 576 17.06 -22.26 -16.21
N GLN A 577 16.31 -22.95 -15.36
CA GLN A 577 15.43 -24.03 -15.77
C GLN A 577 14.13 -24.03 -14.94
N PHE A 578 13.00 -24.29 -15.61
CA PHE A 578 11.72 -24.46 -14.93
C PHE A 578 11.30 -25.91 -14.96
N TYR A 579 10.85 -26.40 -13.80
CA TYR A 579 10.27 -27.71 -13.59
C TYR A 579 8.79 -27.55 -13.32
N LEU A 580 7.94 -28.12 -14.16
CA LEU A 580 6.49 -27.89 -14.15
C LEU A 580 5.75 -29.22 -13.99
N SER A 581 4.53 -29.17 -13.49
CA SER A 581 3.61 -30.30 -13.44
C SER A 581 2.27 -29.95 -14.10
N LEU A 582 1.60 -30.91 -14.68
CA LEU A 582 0.23 -30.75 -15.17
C LEU A 582 -0.76 -30.50 -14.01
N GLU A 583 -0.36 -30.84 -12.77
CA GLU A 583 -1.14 -30.65 -11.56
C GLU A 583 -0.92 -29.27 -10.93
N ASP A 584 0.03 -28.45 -11.43
CA ASP A 584 0.29 -27.10 -10.94
C ASP A 584 -0.97 -26.21 -11.11
N ASP A 585 -1.22 -25.31 -10.17
CA ASP A 585 -2.45 -24.51 -10.12
C ASP A 585 -2.69 -23.69 -11.39
N LEU A 586 -1.66 -23.09 -11.97
CA LEU A 586 -1.78 -22.37 -13.23
C LEU A 586 -2.31 -23.27 -14.37
N MET A 587 -1.86 -24.53 -14.40
CA MET A 587 -2.30 -25.51 -15.39
C MET A 587 -3.72 -25.97 -15.15
N ARG A 588 -4.05 -26.23 -13.88
CA ARG A 588 -5.36 -26.71 -13.46
C ARG A 588 -6.45 -25.68 -13.68
N LEU A 589 -6.19 -24.42 -13.33
CA LEU A 589 -7.20 -23.34 -13.37
C LEU A 589 -7.35 -22.71 -14.76
N PHE A 590 -6.26 -22.57 -15.51
CA PHE A 590 -6.24 -21.80 -16.77
C PHE A 590 -5.83 -22.60 -18.01
N GLY A 591 -5.43 -23.87 -17.84
CA GLY A 591 -4.98 -24.73 -18.96
C GLY A 591 -6.10 -25.19 -19.89
N GLY A 592 -7.34 -25.18 -19.43
CA GLY A 592 -8.54 -25.55 -20.21
C GLY A 592 -8.49 -26.96 -20.82
N SER A 593 -9.43 -27.24 -21.73
CA SER A 593 -9.60 -28.56 -22.38
C SER A 593 -8.38 -29.07 -23.16
N ARG A 594 -7.42 -28.19 -23.48
CA ARG A 594 -6.17 -28.58 -24.15
C ARG A 594 -5.23 -29.32 -23.19
N MET A 595 -5.13 -28.89 -21.93
CA MET A 595 -4.32 -29.56 -20.93
C MET A 595 -4.90 -30.90 -20.52
N ASP A 596 -6.23 -31.01 -20.41
CA ASP A 596 -6.90 -32.30 -20.20
C ASP A 596 -6.63 -33.30 -21.36
N SER A 597 -6.51 -32.78 -22.59
CA SER A 597 -6.20 -33.58 -23.75
C SER A 597 -4.76 -34.08 -23.76
N ILE A 598 -3.82 -33.27 -23.29
CA ILE A 598 -2.40 -33.60 -23.11
C ILE A 598 -2.27 -34.66 -21.99
N GLY A 599 -2.91 -34.43 -20.84
CA GLY A 599 -2.93 -35.40 -19.74
C GLY A 599 -3.45 -36.77 -20.16
N ARG A 600 -4.58 -36.80 -20.87
CA ARG A 600 -5.14 -38.06 -21.44
C ARG A 600 -4.26 -38.73 -22.50
N MET A 601 -3.50 -37.93 -23.26
CA MET A 601 -2.53 -38.48 -24.22
C MET A 601 -1.34 -39.11 -23.50
N MET A 602 -0.87 -38.52 -22.40
CA MET A 602 0.20 -39.09 -21.56
C MET A 602 -0.23 -40.38 -20.88
N GLU A 603 -1.45 -40.45 -20.35
CA GLU A 603 -2.01 -41.68 -19.77
C GLU A 603 -2.07 -42.80 -20.77
N LYS A 604 -2.37 -42.53 -22.04
CA LYS A 604 -2.45 -43.53 -23.12
C LYS A 604 -1.08 -44.00 -23.61
N THR A 605 0.00 -43.27 -23.35
CA THR A 605 1.32 -43.57 -23.92
C THR A 605 2.18 -44.39 -22.97
N ASP A 606 1.67 -44.77 -21.79
CA ASP A 606 2.36 -45.59 -20.77
C ASP A 606 3.77 -45.02 -20.38
N MET A 607 3.93 -43.67 -20.41
CA MET A 607 5.18 -43.04 -20.06
C MET A 607 5.39 -43.11 -18.54
N PRO A 608 6.60 -43.43 -18.08
CA PRO A 608 6.95 -43.36 -16.66
C PRO A 608 6.75 -41.94 -16.12
N ASP A 609 6.27 -41.81 -14.88
CA ASP A 609 5.96 -40.53 -14.25
C ASP A 609 7.20 -39.63 -14.06
N ASP A 610 8.37 -40.22 -13.96
CA ASP A 610 9.70 -39.57 -13.80
C ASP A 610 10.28 -39.06 -15.13
N MET A 611 9.67 -39.34 -16.28
CA MET A 611 10.16 -38.90 -17.58
C MET A 611 9.56 -37.56 -17.97
N PRO A 612 10.39 -36.46 -18.10
CA PRO A 612 9.88 -35.14 -18.49
C PRO A 612 9.50 -35.09 -19.97
N ILE A 613 8.47 -34.31 -20.26
CA ILE A 613 8.09 -33.96 -21.63
C ILE A 613 8.72 -32.64 -22.01
N LYS A 614 9.41 -32.62 -23.14
CA LYS A 614 9.88 -31.41 -23.81
C LYS A 614 8.96 -31.13 -24.99
N ALA A 615 7.91 -30.37 -24.80
CA ALA A 615 6.96 -30.06 -25.87
C ALA A 615 6.73 -28.56 -25.97
N SER A 616 7.22 -27.95 -27.04
CA SER A 616 7.03 -26.48 -27.31
C SER A 616 5.53 -26.11 -27.38
N MET A 617 4.63 -27.07 -27.66
CA MET A 617 3.20 -26.84 -27.63
C MET A 617 2.68 -26.59 -26.21
N VAL A 618 3.22 -27.28 -25.21
CA VAL A 618 2.83 -27.11 -23.81
C VAL A 618 3.35 -25.77 -23.28
N SER A 619 4.60 -25.44 -23.56
CA SER A 619 5.16 -24.12 -23.17
C SER A 619 4.36 -22.94 -23.76
N LYS A 620 3.89 -23.07 -25.00
CA LYS A 620 2.99 -22.06 -25.61
C LYS A 620 1.60 -22.01 -24.96
N ALA A 621 1.07 -23.16 -24.54
CA ALA A 621 -0.21 -23.20 -23.83
C ALA A 621 -0.10 -22.52 -22.46
N ILE A 622 1.01 -22.74 -21.74
CA ILE A 622 1.33 -22.08 -20.48
C ILE A 622 1.44 -20.56 -20.66
N GLU A 623 2.21 -20.10 -21.66
CA GLU A 623 2.32 -18.68 -21.98
C GLU A 623 0.96 -18.04 -22.29
N THR A 624 0.06 -18.79 -22.96
CA THR A 624 -1.29 -18.30 -23.23
C THR A 624 -2.12 -18.21 -21.94
N ALA A 625 -2.00 -19.16 -21.03
CA ALA A 625 -2.65 -19.14 -19.73
C ALA A 625 -2.15 -17.93 -18.90
N GLN A 626 -0.84 -17.71 -18.83
CA GLN A 626 -0.27 -16.53 -18.14
C GLN A 626 -0.81 -15.21 -18.72
N ARG A 627 -0.88 -15.07 -20.06
CA ARG A 627 -1.45 -13.88 -20.69
C ARG A 627 -2.94 -13.67 -20.35
N GLN A 628 -3.71 -14.74 -20.18
CA GLN A 628 -5.11 -14.63 -19.74
C GLN A 628 -5.21 -14.13 -18.30
N VAL A 629 -4.36 -14.65 -17.40
CA VAL A 629 -4.30 -14.20 -16.00
C VAL A 629 -3.84 -12.74 -15.93
N GLU A 630 -2.78 -12.38 -16.66
CA GLU A 630 -2.30 -11.00 -16.76
C GLU A 630 -3.42 -10.04 -17.21
N ALA A 631 -4.16 -10.42 -18.26
CA ALA A 631 -5.27 -9.61 -18.76
C ALA A 631 -6.42 -9.49 -17.74
N SER A 632 -6.75 -10.58 -17.04
CA SER A 632 -7.77 -10.58 -15.98
C SER A 632 -7.36 -9.68 -14.81
N ASN A 633 -6.10 -9.79 -14.36
CA ASN A 633 -5.57 -8.94 -13.29
C ASN A 633 -5.52 -7.46 -13.70
N PHE A 634 -5.17 -7.16 -14.95
CA PHE A 634 -5.22 -5.79 -15.47
C PHE A 634 -6.66 -5.25 -15.48
N ALA A 635 -7.63 -6.05 -15.95
CA ALA A 635 -9.03 -5.64 -15.93
C ALA A 635 -9.53 -5.35 -14.51
N ALA A 636 -9.15 -6.19 -13.52
CA ALA A 636 -9.50 -5.97 -12.12
C ALA A 636 -8.87 -4.67 -11.58
N ARG A 637 -7.57 -4.41 -11.81
CA ARG A 637 -6.92 -3.15 -11.39
C ARG A 637 -7.55 -1.92 -12.05
N LYS A 638 -7.87 -2.02 -13.35
CA LYS A 638 -8.54 -0.96 -14.09
C LYS A 638 -9.92 -0.65 -13.51
N HIS A 639 -10.68 -1.69 -13.18
CA HIS A 639 -12.00 -1.53 -12.57
C HIS A 639 -11.91 -0.83 -11.19
N VAL A 640 -10.96 -1.23 -10.35
CA VAL A 640 -10.72 -0.54 -9.06
C VAL A 640 -10.41 0.94 -9.29
N LEU A 641 -9.56 1.25 -10.27
CA LEU A 641 -9.18 2.62 -10.60
C LEU A 641 -10.36 3.44 -11.12
N GLU A 642 -11.22 2.88 -11.99
CA GLU A 642 -12.38 3.58 -12.56
C GLU A 642 -13.36 4.05 -11.48
N TYR A 643 -13.52 3.29 -10.40
CA TYR A 643 -14.30 3.70 -9.22
C TYR A 643 -13.57 4.73 -8.36
N ASP A 644 -12.28 4.54 -8.13
CA ASP A 644 -11.50 5.49 -7.31
C ASP A 644 -11.26 6.82 -8.04
N ASP A 645 -11.28 6.86 -9.37
CA ASP A 645 -11.17 8.11 -10.15
C ASP A 645 -12.32 9.07 -9.82
N VAL A 646 -13.55 8.57 -9.58
CA VAL A 646 -14.67 9.37 -9.12
C VAL A 646 -14.37 9.98 -7.75
N MET A 647 -13.97 9.14 -6.81
CA MET A 647 -13.56 9.58 -5.46
C MET A 647 -12.37 10.53 -5.49
N ASN A 648 -11.45 10.34 -6.44
CA ASN A 648 -10.26 11.18 -6.56
C ASN A 648 -10.58 12.61 -7.00
N LEU A 649 -11.58 12.80 -7.86
CA LEU A 649 -12.06 14.14 -8.22
C LEU A 649 -12.63 14.87 -7.01
N GLN A 650 -13.47 14.19 -6.23
CA GLN A 650 -14.06 14.71 -5.00
C GLN A 650 -12.99 15.00 -3.94
N ARG A 651 -12.06 14.06 -3.74
CA ARG A 651 -10.91 14.21 -2.82
C ARG A 651 -10.09 15.44 -3.15
N LYS A 652 -9.75 15.65 -4.43
CA LYS A 652 -9.00 16.82 -4.87
C LYS A 652 -9.73 18.12 -4.55
N ALA A 653 -11.06 18.18 -4.75
CA ALA A 653 -11.86 19.36 -4.45
C ALA A 653 -11.89 19.65 -2.94
N VAL A 654 -12.20 18.64 -2.12
CA VAL A 654 -12.26 18.79 -0.65
C VAL A 654 -10.90 19.14 -0.07
N TYR A 655 -9.83 18.45 -0.50
CA TYR A 655 -8.48 18.72 0.02
C TYR A 655 -7.93 20.09 -0.43
N ALA A 656 -8.28 20.53 -1.66
CA ALA A 656 -7.92 21.87 -2.12
C ALA A 656 -8.58 22.97 -1.26
N GLU A 657 -9.88 22.84 -0.98
CA GLU A 657 -10.60 23.78 -0.11
C GLU A 657 -10.05 23.75 1.32
N ARG A 658 -9.87 22.54 1.87
CA ARG A 658 -9.29 22.34 3.19
C ARG A 658 -7.91 22.99 3.34
N ASN A 659 -7.03 22.75 2.37
CA ASN A 659 -5.68 23.29 2.36
C ASN A 659 -5.68 24.81 2.18
N ALA A 660 -6.58 25.35 1.37
CA ALA A 660 -6.72 26.81 1.23
C ALA A 660 -7.09 27.48 2.57
N ILE A 661 -8.02 26.89 3.33
CA ILE A 661 -8.40 27.35 4.66
C ILE A 661 -7.22 27.23 5.64
N LEU A 662 -6.52 26.11 5.62
CA LEU A 662 -5.36 25.84 6.46
C LEU A 662 -4.20 26.81 6.18
N ASP A 663 -4.07 27.26 4.91
CA ASP A 663 -3.08 28.26 4.46
C ASP A 663 -3.52 29.71 4.69
N GLY A 664 -4.64 29.91 5.38
CA GLY A 664 -5.12 31.24 5.80
C GLY A 664 -6.04 31.94 4.78
N LYS A 665 -6.76 31.16 3.93
CA LYS A 665 -7.80 31.74 3.07
C LYS A 665 -8.87 32.41 3.93
N ASP A 666 -9.14 33.67 3.65
CA ASP A 666 -10.15 34.45 4.34
C ASP A 666 -11.58 33.91 3.97
N LEU A 667 -12.21 33.24 4.92
CA LEU A 667 -13.55 32.71 4.79
C LEU A 667 -14.61 33.79 4.95
N THR A 668 -14.34 34.78 5.81
CA THR A 668 -15.29 35.87 6.14
C THR A 668 -15.74 36.60 4.88
N ASN A 669 -14.84 36.83 3.93
CA ASN A 669 -15.17 37.50 2.67
C ASN A 669 -16.00 36.65 1.69
N ARG A 670 -16.09 35.32 1.91
CA ARG A 670 -16.90 34.40 1.08
C ARG A 670 -18.26 34.09 1.69
N MET A 671 -18.44 34.42 2.96
CA MET A 671 -19.68 34.08 3.66
C MET A 671 -20.93 34.69 3.03
N PRO A 672 -20.90 35.93 2.49
CA PRO A 672 -22.05 36.47 1.79
C PRO A 672 -22.54 35.58 0.64
N GLU A 673 -21.63 35.12 -0.23
CA GLU A 673 -21.95 34.22 -1.37
C GLU A 673 -22.48 32.86 -0.83
N ILE A 674 -21.88 32.32 0.20
CA ILE A 674 -22.29 31.03 0.82
C ILE A 674 -23.69 31.15 1.44
N ILE A 675 -23.97 32.24 2.13
CA ILE A 675 -25.29 32.52 2.74
C ILE A 675 -26.35 32.65 1.63
N GLU A 676 -26.03 33.37 0.55
CA GLU A 676 -26.92 33.53 -0.61
C GLU A 676 -27.25 32.15 -1.23
N ASP A 677 -26.23 31.30 -1.50
CA ASP A 677 -26.43 29.96 -2.07
C ASP A 677 -27.31 29.07 -1.17
N ILE A 678 -27.10 29.10 0.14
CA ILE A 678 -27.87 28.31 1.12
C ILE A 678 -29.33 28.80 1.17
N VAL A 679 -29.53 30.10 1.28
CA VAL A 679 -30.87 30.70 1.36
C VAL A 679 -31.64 30.46 0.06
N GLU A 680 -31.01 30.76 -1.09
CA GLU A 680 -31.64 30.55 -2.41
C GLU A 680 -32.07 29.10 -2.60
N SER A 681 -31.21 28.13 -2.24
CA SER A 681 -31.49 26.71 -2.38
C SER A 681 -32.76 26.31 -1.60
N HIS A 682 -32.90 26.74 -0.34
CA HIS A 682 -34.02 26.38 0.50
C HIS A 682 -35.28 27.18 0.17
N VAL A 683 -35.16 28.45 -0.21
CA VAL A 683 -36.31 29.24 -0.67
C VAL A 683 -36.89 28.64 -1.94
N LEU A 684 -36.06 28.28 -2.93
CA LEU A 684 -36.52 27.68 -4.18
C LEU A 684 -37.11 26.28 -4.02
N GLU A 685 -36.68 25.53 -2.97
CA GLU A 685 -37.26 24.24 -2.62
C GLU A 685 -38.70 24.35 -2.10
N TRP A 686 -38.96 25.29 -1.18
CA TRP A 686 -40.28 25.44 -0.55
C TRP A 686 -41.13 26.51 -1.16
N CYS A 687 -40.55 27.50 -1.85
CA CYS A 687 -41.19 28.60 -2.52
C CYS A 687 -40.79 28.69 -3.99
N PRO A 688 -41.14 27.68 -4.86
CA PRO A 688 -40.68 27.68 -6.25
C PRO A 688 -41.23 28.86 -7.04
N ALA A 689 -40.40 29.56 -7.78
CA ALA A 689 -40.75 30.77 -8.56
C ALA A 689 -41.89 30.57 -9.60
N LYS A 690 -42.25 29.31 -9.91
CA LYS A 690 -43.32 28.96 -10.86
C LYS A 690 -44.68 28.74 -10.17
N GLN A 691 -44.74 28.71 -8.87
CA GLN A 691 -45.97 28.56 -8.08
C GLN A 691 -46.48 29.92 -7.66
N ALA A 692 -47.80 29.99 -7.41
CA ALA A 692 -48.40 31.19 -6.81
C ALA A 692 -47.94 31.33 -5.35
N SER A 693 -47.78 32.54 -4.86
CA SER A 693 -47.35 32.81 -3.48
C SER A 693 -48.25 32.17 -2.42
N ASP A 694 -49.56 32.03 -2.71
CA ASP A 694 -50.49 31.33 -1.83
C ASP A 694 -50.20 29.84 -1.67
N ASP A 695 -49.46 29.22 -2.56
CA ASP A 695 -49.08 27.81 -2.57
C ASP A 695 -47.63 27.57 -2.01
N TRP A 696 -46.96 28.61 -1.54
CA TRP A 696 -45.61 28.49 -0.95
C TRP A 696 -45.67 27.85 0.44
N ASP A 697 -44.71 26.97 0.75
CA ASP A 697 -44.58 26.34 2.07
C ASP A 697 -43.73 27.22 3.01
N LEU A 698 -44.27 28.37 3.39
CA LEU A 698 -43.64 29.31 4.30
C LEU A 698 -43.46 28.73 5.72
N ASP A 699 -44.32 27.75 6.11
CA ASP A 699 -44.17 27.07 7.41
C ASP A 699 -42.89 26.22 7.47
N SER A 700 -42.50 25.49 6.42
CA SER A 700 -41.26 24.72 6.35
C SER A 700 -40.05 25.63 6.30
N LEU A 701 -40.10 26.70 5.50
CA LEU A 701 -39.08 27.71 5.42
C LEU A 701 -38.85 28.41 6.77
N ASN A 702 -39.92 28.73 7.50
CA ASN A 702 -39.87 29.34 8.83
C ASN A 702 -39.18 28.39 9.85
N LYS A 703 -39.59 27.11 9.86
CA LYS A 703 -38.95 26.08 10.71
C LYS A 703 -37.48 25.94 10.44
N TRP A 704 -37.10 25.94 9.16
CA TRP A 704 -35.70 25.90 8.76
C TRP A 704 -34.90 27.13 9.28
N ALA A 705 -35.46 28.34 9.09
CA ALA A 705 -34.79 29.58 9.55
C ALA A 705 -34.63 29.60 11.08
N ILE A 706 -35.65 29.15 11.83
CA ILE A 706 -35.57 29.00 13.29
C ILE A 706 -34.53 27.94 13.66
N GLN A 707 -34.49 26.83 12.93
CA GLN A 707 -33.49 25.78 13.16
C GLN A 707 -32.04 26.28 12.89
N MET A 708 -31.87 27.09 11.90
CA MET A 708 -30.55 27.69 11.56
C MET A 708 -30.08 28.71 12.60
N THR A 709 -30.99 29.59 13.04
CA THR A 709 -30.63 30.73 13.88
C THR A 709 -30.82 30.48 15.38
N GLY A 710 -31.70 29.55 15.75
CA GLY A 710 -32.15 29.37 17.13
C GLY A 710 -33.06 30.47 17.64
N ASN A 711 -33.56 31.38 16.79
CA ASN A 711 -34.46 32.45 17.15
C ASN A 711 -35.90 31.99 16.98
N GLU A 712 -36.52 31.54 18.08
CA GLU A 712 -37.91 31.06 18.10
C GLU A 712 -38.94 32.16 17.82
N ASP A 713 -38.57 33.43 17.97
CA ASP A 713 -39.46 34.58 17.73
C ASP A 713 -39.43 35.04 16.26
N PHE A 714 -38.56 34.44 15.41
CA PHE A 714 -38.47 34.78 13.98
C PHE A 714 -39.67 34.26 13.22
N THR A 715 -40.22 35.09 12.33
CA THR A 715 -41.23 34.70 11.35
C THR A 715 -40.85 35.19 9.95
N VAL A 716 -40.97 34.33 8.95
CA VAL A 716 -40.70 34.67 7.54
C VAL A 716 -41.62 35.83 7.08
N ASP A 717 -42.83 35.93 7.60
CA ASP A 717 -43.76 37.03 7.33
C ASP A 717 -43.24 38.41 7.79
N SER A 718 -42.16 38.44 8.60
CA SER A 718 -41.53 39.72 8.98
C SER A 718 -40.64 40.31 7.87
N ILE A 719 -40.41 39.56 6.81
CA ILE A 719 -39.63 39.95 5.62
C ILE A 719 -40.59 40.47 4.55
N GLU A 720 -40.41 41.71 4.12
CA GLU A 720 -41.17 42.32 3.01
C GLU A 720 -40.76 41.62 1.68
N HIS A 721 -41.67 40.87 1.06
CA HIS A 721 -41.40 40.16 -0.19
C HIS A 721 -42.40 40.41 -1.30
N ASP A 722 -43.53 41.11 -1.07
CA ASP A 722 -44.55 41.48 -2.08
C ASP A 722 -44.87 40.35 -3.09
N ASP A 723 -44.98 39.10 -2.63
CA ASP A 723 -45.18 37.91 -3.46
C ASP A 723 -44.07 37.64 -4.53
N ASP A 724 -42.90 38.24 -4.36
CA ASP A 724 -41.72 38.01 -5.20
C ASP A 724 -40.69 37.11 -4.47
N VAL A 725 -40.38 35.98 -5.06
CA VAL A 725 -39.42 35.02 -4.52
C VAL A 725 -38.02 35.60 -4.38
N ASN A 726 -37.61 36.51 -5.31
CA ASN A 726 -36.31 37.15 -5.23
C ASN A 726 -36.24 38.12 -4.04
N ALA A 727 -37.33 38.89 -3.83
CA ALA A 727 -37.40 39.79 -2.65
C ALA A 727 -37.35 39.01 -1.33
N LEU A 728 -37.97 37.80 -1.30
CA LEU A 728 -37.87 36.89 -0.15
C LEU A 728 -36.44 36.36 0.07
N ILE A 729 -35.76 35.99 -1.02
CA ILE A 729 -34.33 35.55 -0.95
C ILE A 729 -33.48 36.71 -0.43
N ASP A 730 -33.56 37.90 -1.03
CA ASP A 730 -32.76 39.07 -0.66
C ASP A 730 -33.00 39.44 0.83
N GLY A 731 -34.24 39.42 1.29
CA GLY A 731 -34.53 39.74 2.68
C GLY A 731 -34.02 38.70 3.68
N LEU A 732 -34.14 37.41 3.33
CA LEU A 732 -33.53 36.35 4.17
C LEU A 732 -32.00 36.39 4.16
N VAL A 733 -31.37 36.66 3.01
CA VAL A 733 -29.94 36.84 2.91
C VAL A 733 -29.45 37.97 3.79
N GLU A 734 -30.12 39.14 3.72
CA GLU A 734 -29.82 40.30 4.59
C GLU A 734 -29.98 39.97 6.09
N TYR A 735 -31.00 39.19 6.44
CA TYR A 735 -31.22 38.77 7.83
C TYR A 735 -30.09 37.84 8.32
N PHE A 736 -29.75 36.78 7.57
CA PHE A 736 -28.69 35.82 7.95
C PHE A 736 -27.33 36.50 7.98
N GLN A 737 -27.06 37.39 7.03
CA GLN A 737 -25.79 38.11 6.96
C GLN A 737 -25.65 39.09 8.12
N GLY A 738 -26.75 39.79 8.47
CA GLY A 738 -26.76 40.67 9.67
C GLY A 738 -26.48 39.92 10.96
N LEU A 739 -26.99 38.69 11.10
CA LEU A 739 -26.67 37.82 12.26
C LEU A 739 -25.20 37.37 12.26
N PHE A 740 -24.68 37.00 11.10
CA PHE A 740 -23.28 36.61 10.95
C PHE A 740 -22.32 37.77 11.31
N ASP A 741 -22.57 38.96 10.77
CA ASP A 741 -21.76 40.17 11.04
C ASP A 741 -21.83 40.58 12.51
N ALA A 742 -23.00 40.48 13.13
CA ALA A 742 -23.18 40.73 14.55
C ALA A 742 -22.32 39.77 15.40
N LYS A 743 -22.32 38.47 15.01
CA LYS A 743 -21.51 37.45 15.67
C LYS A 743 -20.01 37.65 15.49
N ALA A 744 -19.58 37.98 14.28
CA ALA A 744 -18.18 38.29 13.97
C ALA A 744 -17.68 39.50 14.79
N LYS A 745 -18.54 40.52 14.94
CA LYS A 745 -18.23 41.71 15.74
C LYS A 745 -18.22 41.41 17.24
N GLU A 746 -19.09 40.52 17.73
CA GLU A 746 -19.12 40.09 19.14
C GLU A 746 -17.82 39.40 19.55
N ILE A 747 -17.29 38.52 18.71
CA ILE A 747 -16.07 37.74 18.95
C ILE A 747 -14.80 38.60 18.74
N GLY A 748 -14.79 39.43 17.72
CA GLY A 748 -13.66 40.34 17.43
C GLY A 748 -12.45 39.64 16.80
N ALA A 749 -11.24 40.05 17.17
CA ALA A 749 -10.01 39.63 16.51
C ALA A 749 -9.77 38.09 16.37
N PRO A 750 -10.16 37.22 17.31
CA PRO A 750 -9.97 35.77 17.16
C PRO A 750 -10.98 35.11 16.22
N PHE A 751 -11.92 35.85 15.62
CA PHE A 751 -13.01 35.30 14.82
C PHE A 751 -12.49 34.47 13.64
N SER A 752 -11.54 34.96 12.86
CA SER A 752 -10.99 34.29 11.68
C SER A 752 -10.30 32.96 12.03
N ASP A 753 -9.61 32.90 13.17
CA ASP A 753 -8.98 31.64 13.62
C ASP A 753 -10.01 30.62 14.06
N ILE A 754 -11.06 31.06 14.78
CA ILE A 754 -12.17 30.20 15.21
C ILE A 754 -12.94 29.70 13.99
N GLU A 755 -13.25 30.61 13.07
CA GLU A 755 -13.91 30.31 11.80
C GLU A 755 -13.20 29.21 11.05
N SER A 756 -11.89 29.35 10.85
CA SER A 756 -11.05 28.36 10.15
C SER A 756 -11.04 27.00 10.86
N GLN A 757 -10.89 26.97 12.18
CA GLN A 757 -10.89 25.72 12.96
C GLN A 757 -12.24 24.99 12.90
N VAL A 758 -13.34 25.74 13.02
CA VAL A 758 -14.69 25.20 12.98
C VAL A 758 -14.98 24.64 11.59
N MET A 759 -14.64 25.38 10.52
CA MET A 759 -14.84 24.93 9.14
C MET A 759 -14.01 23.66 8.85
N LEU A 760 -12.74 23.60 9.23
CA LEU A 760 -11.92 22.41 9.07
C LEU A 760 -12.55 21.19 9.76
N ARG A 761 -13.12 21.37 10.96
CA ARG A 761 -13.79 20.29 11.68
C ARG A 761 -15.03 19.78 10.94
N PHE A 762 -15.84 20.66 10.36
CA PHE A 762 -17.02 20.25 9.58
C PHE A 762 -16.61 19.55 8.27
N ILE A 763 -15.62 20.09 7.57
CA ILE A 763 -15.08 19.44 6.37
C ILE A 763 -14.61 18.02 6.71
N ASP A 764 -13.77 17.85 7.74
CA ASP A 764 -13.23 16.56 8.11
C ASP A 764 -14.34 15.57 8.52
N THR A 765 -15.27 16.01 9.36
CA THR A 765 -16.37 15.15 9.84
C THR A 765 -17.30 14.70 8.70
N ARG A 766 -17.72 15.63 7.85
CA ARG A 766 -18.60 15.33 6.72
C ARG A 766 -17.91 14.53 5.63
N TRP A 767 -16.62 14.81 5.35
CA TRP A 767 -15.84 14.04 4.41
C TRP A 767 -15.66 12.58 4.86
N MET A 768 -15.37 12.32 6.13
CA MET A 768 -15.28 10.96 6.67
C MET A 768 -16.61 10.20 6.55
N ALA A 769 -17.73 10.86 6.83
CA ALA A 769 -19.05 10.27 6.65
C ALA A 769 -19.33 9.94 5.18
N HIS A 770 -18.99 10.86 4.28
CA HIS A 770 -19.13 10.66 2.83
C HIS A 770 -18.27 9.50 2.30
N LEU A 771 -17.03 9.34 2.78
CA LEU A 771 -16.22 8.17 2.41
C LEU A 771 -16.93 6.86 2.75
N GLN A 772 -17.58 6.80 3.92
CA GLN A 772 -18.32 5.62 4.33
C GLN A 772 -19.57 5.39 3.47
N GLU A 773 -20.31 6.44 3.16
CA GLU A 773 -21.45 6.40 2.24
C GLU A 773 -21.06 5.89 0.86
N MET A 774 -19.93 6.36 0.33
CA MET A 774 -19.41 5.94 -0.97
C MET A 774 -18.90 4.48 -0.96
N ASP A 775 -18.36 4.00 0.17
CA ASP A 775 -18.01 2.59 0.33
C ASP A 775 -19.27 1.70 0.28
N TYR A 776 -20.37 2.11 0.93
CA TYR A 776 -21.65 1.40 0.85
C TYR A 776 -22.27 1.45 -0.56
N LEU A 777 -22.23 2.61 -1.21
CA LEU A 777 -22.71 2.74 -2.59
C LEU A 777 -21.95 1.79 -3.52
N LYS A 778 -20.61 1.76 -3.41
CA LYS A 778 -19.76 0.88 -4.21
C LYS A 778 -20.07 -0.60 -3.98
N ALA A 779 -20.34 -1.01 -2.75
CA ALA A 779 -20.70 -2.38 -2.42
C ALA A 779 -22.05 -2.81 -3.02
N SER A 780 -23.02 -1.89 -3.11
CA SER A 780 -24.39 -2.16 -3.55
C SER A 780 -24.61 -1.94 -5.05
N ILE A 781 -23.82 -1.07 -5.70
CA ILE A 781 -24.06 -0.62 -7.08
C ILE A 781 -24.03 -1.75 -8.12
N GLY A 782 -23.27 -2.82 -7.84
CA GLY A 782 -23.18 -4.01 -8.72
C GLY A 782 -24.56 -4.65 -8.97
N LEU A 783 -25.51 -4.48 -8.06
CA LEU A 783 -26.88 -5.00 -8.20
C LEU A 783 -27.65 -4.31 -9.33
N ARG A 784 -27.28 -3.07 -9.69
CA ARG A 784 -27.93 -2.32 -10.80
C ARG A 784 -27.73 -3.01 -12.16
N ALA A 785 -26.70 -3.87 -12.31
CA ALA A 785 -26.50 -4.67 -13.53
C ALA A 785 -27.69 -5.59 -13.84
N TYR A 786 -28.40 -6.08 -12.83
CA TYR A 786 -29.63 -6.88 -13.05
C TYR A 786 -30.74 -6.06 -13.71
N GLY A 787 -30.80 -4.76 -13.49
CA GLY A 787 -31.68 -3.81 -14.17
C GLY A 787 -31.20 -3.35 -15.57
N GLN A 788 -30.17 -4.01 -16.12
CA GLN A 788 -29.54 -3.67 -17.41
C GLN A 788 -28.95 -2.24 -17.44
N ARG A 789 -28.61 -1.68 -16.28
CA ARG A 789 -27.89 -0.41 -16.15
C ARG A 789 -26.42 -0.66 -15.95
N ASP A 790 -25.58 0.21 -16.53
CA ASP A 790 -24.14 0.12 -16.31
C ASP A 790 -23.77 0.58 -14.89
N PRO A 791 -23.22 -0.32 -14.02
CA PRO A 791 -22.94 0.03 -12.63
C PRO A 791 -21.99 1.22 -12.45
N LEU A 792 -21.03 1.37 -13.34
CA LEU A 792 -20.06 2.47 -13.27
C LEU A 792 -20.72 3.83 -13.57
N THR A 793 -21.62 3.87 -14.54
CA THR A 793 -22.37 5.09 -14.88
C THR A 793 -23.31 5.48 -13.74
N GLU A 794 -24.08 4.53 -13.20
CA GLU A 794 -24.95 4.76 -12.05
C GLU A 794 -24.15 5.23 -10.81
N TYR A 795 -22.97 4.61 -10.57
CA TYR A 795 -22.10 5.04 -9.48
C TYR A 795 -21.61 6.48 -9.65
N ARG A 796 -21.27 6.90 -10.87
CA ARG A 796 -20.84 8.28 -11.14
C ARG A 796 -21.98 9.28 -10.88
N ASP A 797 -23.19 8.96 -11.32
CA ASP A 797 -24.34 9.83 -11.16
C ASP A 797 -24.75 9.96 -9.69
N GLU A 798 -24.87 8.85 -8.96
CA GLU A 798 -25.20 8.84 -7.53
C GLU A 798 -24.07 9.50 -6.69
N ALA A 799 -22.81 9.25 -7.02
CA ALA A 799 -21.67 9.89 -6.37
C ALA A 799 -21.64 11.42 -6.59
N HIS A 800 -22.05 11.89 -7.75
CA HIS A 800 -22.13 13.32 -8.02
C HIS A 800 -23.24 13.98 -7.18
N CYS A 801 -24.40 13.35 -7.09
CA CYS A 801 -25.51 13.84 -6.23
C CYS A 801 -25.10 13.86 -4.75
N ALA A 802 -24.49 12.78 -4.26
CA ALA A 802 -24.01 12.68 -2.88
C ALA A 802 -22.93 13.75 -2.57
N PHE A 803 -22.04 14.02 -3.52
CA PHE A 803 -21.01 15.05 -3.35
C PHE A 803 -21.59 16.48 -3.34
N ALA A 804 -22.60 16.75 -4.16
CA ALA A 804 -23.31 18.04 -4.13
C ALA A 804 -23.99 18.25 -2.77
N ALA A 805 -24.68 17.21 -2.26
CA ALA A 805 -25.28 17.24 -0.93
C ALA A 805 -24.26 17.41 0.18
N LEU A 806 -23.09 16.73 0.08
CA LEU A 806 -21.97 16.92 1.01
C LEU A 806 -21.53 18.38 1.08
N THR A 807 -21.29 18.99 -0.09
CA THR A 807 -20.77 20.37 -0.16
C THR A 807 -21.74 21.36 0.48
N SER A 808 -23.02 21.25 0.16
CA SER A 808 -24.07 22.09 0.77
C SER A 808 -24.16 21.87 2.27
N SER A 809 -24.14 20.63 2.74
CA SER A 809 -24.25 20.29 4.17
C SER A 809 -23.08 20.81 5.01
N ILE A 810 -21.86 20.88 4.47
CA ILE A 810 -20.69 21.42 5.17
C ILE A 810 -20.92 22.89 5.53
N TYR A 811 -21.34 23.70 4.56
CA TYR A 811 -21.53 25.14 4.76
C TYR A 811 -22.78 25.42 5.60
N GLU A 812 -23.85 24.66 5.43
CA GLU A 812 -25.06 24.80 6.22
C GLU A 812 -24.81 24.46 7.71
N ASP A 813 -24.16 23.35 8.01
CA ASP A 813 -23.80 22.97 9.37
C ASP A 813 -22.87 23.98 10.02
N TYR A 814 -21.91 24.49 9.25
CA TYR A 814 -20.99 25.51 9.70
C TYR A 814 -21.72 26.81 10.08
N LEU A 815 -22.60 27.32 9.18
CA LEU A 815 -23.39 28.52 9.42
C LEU A 815 -24.33 28.35 10.63
N ARG A 816 -25.05 27.23 10.70
CA ARG A 816 -25.92 26.86 11.82
C ARG A 816 -25.18 26.85 13.15
N PHE A 817 -24.01 26.20 13.17
CA PHE A 817 -23.18 26.16 14.38
C PHE A 817 -22.75 27.57 14.83
N LEU A 818 -22.28 28.39 13.90
CA LEU A 818 -21.80 29.73 14.18
C LEU A 818 -22.90 30.64 14.73
N LEU A 819 -24.07 30.58 14.13
CA LEU A 819 -25.21 31.43 14.55
C LEU A 819 -25.76 31.00 15.94
N ARG A 820 -25.75 29.70 16.25
CA ARG A 820 -26.36 29.17 17.48
C ARG A 820 -25.41 29.04 18.66
N ALA A 821 -24.13 28.84 18.42
CA ALA A 821 -23.19 28.54 19.49
C ALA A 821 -22.98 29.75 20.41
N PRO A 822 -23.17 29.61 21.74
CA PRO A 822 -22.70 30.59 22.69
C PRO A 822 -21.18 30.51 22.73
N ILE A 823 -20.49 31.42 22.04
CA ILE A 823 -19.03 31.38 21.99
C ILE A 823 -18.48 32.05 23.25
N VAL A 824 -18.09 31.20 24.20
CA VAL A 824 -17.31 31.62 25.36
C VAL A 824 -15.82 31.49 24.98
N VAL A 825 -15.18 32.58 24.68
CA VAL A 825 -13.74 32.62 24.43
C VAL A 825 -12.99 32.29 25.73
N GLN A 826 -12.79 31.03 26.02
CA GLN A 826 -11.84 30.59 27.05
C GLN A 826 -10.45 30.57 26.42
N VAL A 827 -9.59 31.50 26.81
CA VAL A 827 -8.16 31.46 26.47
C VAL A 827 -7.47 30.39 27.34
N ALA A 828 -7.79 29.15 27.10
CA ALA A 828 -7.01 28.03 27.59
C ALA A 828 -6.36 27.35 26.41
N PRO A 829 -5.11 26.87 26.50
CA PRO A 829 -4.52 26.05 25.44
C PRO A 829 -5.34 24.75 25.35
N GLN A 830 -6.30 24.70 24.45
CA GLN A 830 -6.95 23.45 24.08
C GLN A 830 -5.93 22.66 23.28
N GLU A 831 -5.65 21.43 23.72
CA GLU A 831 -5.02 20.42 22.87
C GLU A 831 -5.93 20.23 21.66
N GLU A 832 -5.46 20.67 20.50
CA GLU A 832 -6.18 20.51 19.24
C GLU A 832 -6.23 19.04 18.88
N THR A 833 -7.43 18.48 18.87
CA THR A 833 -7.65 17.09 18.50
C THR A 833 -7.73 16.96 16.98
N SER A 834 -6.74 16.30 16.39
CA SER A 834 -6.80 15.80 15.01
C SER A 834 -7.56 14.47 14.96
N PRO A 835 -8.24 14.13 13.85
CA PRO A 835 -8.75 12.78 13.64
C PRO A 835 -7.69 11.67 13.83
N LEU A 836 -6.41 12.04 13.75
CA LEU A 836 -5.26 11.14 13.96
C LEU A 836 -4.89 10.94 15.44
N ASP A 837 -5.42 11.70 16.38
CA ASP A 837 -5.10 11.59 17.82
C ASP A 837 -5.77 10.38 18.48
N GLY A 838 -6.72 9.72 17.78
CA GLY A 838 -7.31 8.45 18.16
C GLY A 838 -6.41 7.23 17.86
N LYS A 839 -6.85 6.03 18.25
CA LYS A 839 -6.24 4.79 17.79
C LYS A 839 -6.56 4.62 16.29
N VAL A 840 -5.60 4.92 15.44
CA VAL A 840 -5.70 4.72 14.00
C VAL A 840 -4.99 3.43 13.58
N SER A 841 -5.53 2.76 12.58
CA SER A 841 -4.91 1.61 11.91
C SER A 841 -4.61 1.98 10.46
N TYR A 842 -3.51 1.43 9.94
CA TYR A 842 -3.05 1.66 8.58
C TYR A 842 -3.15 0.34 7.81
N SER A 843 -3.74 0.38 6.61
CA SER A 843 -3.80 -0.77 5.71
C SER A 843 -3.12 -0.39 4.39
N ASN A 844 -2.17 -1.23 3.97
CA ASN A 844 -1.43 -1.05 2.73
C ASN A 844 -1.39 -2.36 1.92
N PRO A 845 -1.01 -2.30 0.62
CA PRO A 845 -0.92 -3.48 -0.25
C PRO A 845 0.02 -4.58 0.23
N GLU A 846 1.12 -4.24 0.90
CA GLU A 846 2.05 -5.22 1.47
C GLU A 846 1.39 -6.10 2.53
N GLN A 847 0.49 -5.54 3.34
CA GLN A 847 -0.25 -6.31 4.34
C GLN A 847 -1.21 -7.29 3.69
N THR A 848 -1.86 -6.91 2.59
CA THR A 848 -2.78 -7.78 1.83
C THR A 848 -2.05 -8.86 1.04
N LEU A 849 -0.89 -8.57 0.45
CA LEU A 849 -0.06 -9.57 -0.24
C LEU A 849 0.53 -10.62 0.72
N ASN A 850 0.96 -10.18 1.91
CA ASN A 850 1.42 -11.08 2.97
C ASN A 850 0.27 -11.90 3.60
N GLU A 851 -0.96 -11.40 3.58
CA GLU A 851 -2.14 -12.10 4.07
C GLU A 851 -2.58 -13.25 3.16
N GLY A 852 -2.38 -13.13 1.85
CA GLY A 852 -2.55 -14.22 0.88
C GLY A 852 -1.58 -15.39 1.07
N SER A 853 -0.44 -15.17 1.74
CA SER A 853 0.56 -16.20 2.05
C SER A 853 0.41 -16.85 3.45
N GLY A 854 -0.67 -16.56 4.19
CA GLY A 854 -0.99 -17.24 5.46
C GLY A 854 -0.13 -16.84 6.67
N VAL A 855 0.65 -15.76 6.58
CA VAL A 855 1.50 -15.30 7.71
C VAL A 855 1.12 -13.88 8.11
N ARG A 856 0.41 -13.75 9.22
CA ARG A 856 0.19 -12.46 9.89
C ARG A 856 1.39 -12.03 10.71
N ARG A 857 1.85 -10.81 10.49
CA ARG A 857 2.55 -10.04 11.53
C ARG A 857 1.48 -9.42 12.43
N GLY A 858 1.58 -9.69 13.73
CA GLY A 858 0.86 -8.90 14.71
C GLY A 858 1.24 -7.42 14.52
N ALA A 859 0.25 -6.54 14.49
CA ALA A 859 0.50 -5.10 14.53
C ALA A 859 1.43 -4.81 15.72
N PRO A 860 2.44 -3.97 15.59
CA PRO A 860 3.18 -3.51 16.74
C PRO A 860 2.17 -2.76 17.63
N GLN A 861 1.91 -3.31 18.80
CA GLN A 861 1.26 -2.55 19.87
C GLN A 861 2.15 -1.33 20.09
N GLY A 862 1.61 -0.16 19.85
CA GLY A 862 2.27 1.10 20.17
C GLY A 862 2.71 1.08 21.64
N GLY A 863 3.99 0.86 21.85
CA GLY A 863 4.62 1.11 23.13
C GLY A 863 4.73 2.62 23.32
N PRO A 864 4.59 3.12 24.55
CA PRO A 864 4.79 4.53 24.82
C PRO A 864 6.22 4.94 24.48
N ASN A 865 6.37 6.14 23.91
CA ASN A 865 7.64 6.81 23.63
C ASN A 865 8.71 6.55 24.68
N PRO A 866 9.95 6.28 24.31
CA PRO A 866 11.03 6.20 25.27
C PRO A 866 11.32 7.58 25.87
N ALA A 867 11.07 7.70 27.17
CA ALA A 867 11.63 8.78 27.96
C ALA A 867 13.18 8.66 28.00
N PRO A 868 13.91 9.75 28.23
CA PRO A 868 15.37 9.76 28.14
C PRO A 868 16.01 8.75 29.13
N ALA A 869 17.05 8.13 28.65
CA ALA A 869 17.77 7.03 29.29
C ALA A 869 18.21 7.35 30.74
N THR A 870 17.65 6.61 31.67
CA THR A 870 18.25 6.36 32.98
C THR A 870 18.89 4.96 33.00
N PRO A 871 19.96 4.72 33.78
CA PRO A 871 20.81 3.54 33.66
C PRO A 871 20.07 2.24 33.98
N LYS A 872 20.40 1.19 33.23
CA LYS A 872 19.89 -0.17 33.34
C LYS A 872 19.91 -0.68 34.77
N PRO A 873 18.81 -1.27 35.28
CA PRO A 873 18.88 -2.23 36.37
C PRO A 873 19.11 -3.63 35.78
N GLU A 874 19.85 -4.41 36.53
CA GLU A 874 20.26 -5.78 36.30
C GLU A 874 19.08 -6.74 36.00
N SER A 875 19.37 -7.76 35.21
CA SER A 875 18.50 -8.86 34.82
C SER A 875 17.86 -9.55 36.04
N HIS A 876 16.56 -9.39 36.20
CA HIS A 876 15.79 -10.22 37.12
C HIS A 876 15.25 -11.46 36.39
N LYS A 877 15.71 -12.62 36.83
CA LYS A 877 15.07 -13.93 36.60
C LYS A 877 13.61 -13.88 37.05
N PRO A 878 12.68 -14.65 36.44
CA PRO A 878 11.31 -14.67 36.89
C PRO A 878 11.22 -15.06 38.36
N GLN A 879 10.70 -14.15 39.17
CA GLN A 879 10.43 -14.41 40.57
C GLN A 879 9.26 -15.40 40.69
N THR A 880 9.54 -16.57 41.18
CA THR A 880 8.55 -17.43 41.82
C THR A 880 8.00 -16.71 43.03
N TYR A 881 6.68 -16.51 43.04
CA TYR A 881 5.97 -15.91 44.16
C TYR A 881 6.11 -16.81 45.39
N GLU A 882 6.98 -16.45 46.33
CA GLU A 882 7.02 -17.09 47.67
C GLU A 882 5.97 -16.41 48.55
N LYS A 883 5.01 -17.21 49.07
CA LYS A 883 4.03 -16.75 50.04
C LYS A 883 4.75 -16.25 51.30
N ASP A 884 4.27 -15.15 51.85
CA ASP A 884 4.79 -14.61 53.11
C ASP A 884 4.72 -15.68 54.20
N LYS A 885 5.85 -15.97 54.88
CA LYS A 885 5.95 -16.97 55.91
C LYS A 885 5.10 -16.66 57.18
N ASN A 886 4.58 -15.42 57.27
CA ASN A 886 3.71 -14.99 58.36
C ASN A 886 2.21 -15.04 58.00
N ASP A 887 1.85 -15.45 56.76
CA ASP A 887 0.47 -15.65 56.38
C ASP A 887 -0.10 -16.91 57.03
N PRO A 888 -1.17 -16.83 57.84
CA PRO A 888 -1.82 -18.00 58.47
C PRO A 888 -2.25 -19.09 57.49
N TYR A 889 -2.35 -18.73 56.20
CA TYR A 889 -2.80 -19.63 55.14
C TYR A 889 -1.67 -19.98 54.12
N ALA A 890 -0.40 -19.73 54.48
CA ALA A 890 0.75 -19.96 53.57
C ALA A 890 0.85 -21.41 53.08
N ASN A 891 0.42 -22.36 53.89
CA ASN A 891 0.49 -23.82 53.60
C ASN A 891 -0.80 -24.39 53.01
N VAL A 892 -1.81 -23.57 52.71
CA VAL A 892 -3.09 -24.03 52.15
C VAL A 892 -3.04 -23.99 50.63
N GLY A 893 -3.26 -25.11 49.96
CA GLY A 893 -3.33 -25.22 48.50
C GLY A 893 -4.58 -24.53 47.95
N ARG A 894 -4.47 -23.99 46.75
CA ARG A 894 -5.52 -23.19 46.08
C ARG A 894 -6.87 -23.96 46.00
N ASN A 895 -6.83 -25.28 45.93
CA ASN A 895 -8.01 -26.14 45.82
C ASN A 895 -8.41 -26.84 47.12
N ASP A 896 -7.67 -26.62 48.21
CA ASP A 896 -7.96 -27.24 49.53
C ASP A 896 -9.16 -26.56 50.20
N PRO A 897 -9.87 -27.23 51.11
CA PRO A 897 -10.93 -26.63 51.90
C PRO A 897 -10.38 -25.46 52.71
N CYS A 898 -11.07 -24.33 52.72
CA CYS A 898 -10.61 -23.17 53.48
C CYS A 898 -10.63 -23.43 54.98
N PRO A 899 -9.51 -23.20 55.71
CA PRO A 899 -9.43 -23.45 57.15
C PRO A 899 -10.38 -22.60 58.01
N CYS A 900 -11.03 -21.60 57.44
CA CYS A 900 -12.00 -20.75 58.14
C CYS A 900 -13.33 -21.49 58.50
N GLY A 901 -13.52 -22.73 58.05
CA GLY A 901 -14.74 -23.53 58.33
C GLY A 901 -15.92 -23.24 57.43
N SER A 902 -15.75 -22.46 56.35
CA SER A 902 -16.83 -22.13 55.38
C SER A 902 -17.27 -23.30 54.49
N GLY A 903 -16.49 -24.38 54.46
CA GLY A 903 -16.74 -25.52 53.55
C GLY A 903 -16.37 -25.26 52.07
N GLU A 904 -15.95 -24.06 51.75
CA GLU A 904 -15.54 -23.69 50.37
C GLU A 904 -14.04 -23.89 50.13
N LYS A 905 -13.63 -24.06 48.87
CA LYS A 905 -12.24 -24.13 48.49
C LYS A 905 -11.52 -22.81 48.75
N TYR A 906 -10.24 -22.82 49.17
CA TYR A 906 -9.46 -21.64 49.53
C TYR A 906 -9.53 -20.54 48.45
N LYS A 907 -9.40 -20.87 47.16
CA LYS A 907 -9.52 -19.93 46.00
C LYS A 907 -10.88 -19.22 45.90
N LYS A 908 -11.93 -19.75 46.53
CA LYS A 908 -13.26 -19.15 46.49
C LYS A 908 -13.63 -18.44 47.80
N CYS A 909 -12.77 -18.51 48.83
CA CYS A 909 -12.96 -17.90 50.13
C CYS A 909 -11.85 -16.89 50.42
N HIS A 910 -10.91 -17.18 51.29
CA HIS A 910 -9.82 -16.27 51.69
C HIS A 910 -8.72 -16.09 50.60
N GLY A 911 -8.62 -17.02 49.65
CA GLY A 911 -7.71 -16.92 48.49
C GLY A 911 -8.33 -16.28 47.26
N ALA A 912 -9.52 -15.63 47.35
CA ALA A 912 -10.19 -15.01 46.20
C ALA A 912 -9.52 -13.69 45.73
N ASN A 913 -8.76 -13.06 46.64
CA ASN A 913 -8.07 -11.78 46.38
C ASN A 913 -6.54 -11.91 46.30
N HIS A 914 -6.02 -13.17 46.16
CA HIS A 914 -4.58 -13.46 46.01
C HIS A 914 -4.29 -14.17 44.69
#